data_45cf9efc3e5ea956e5c0575c93ad7dc9
#
_entry.id   45cf9efc3e5ea956e5c0575c93ad7dc9
#
_cell.length_a   1.000
_cell.length_b   1.000
_cell.length_c   1.000
_cell.angle_alpha   90.00
_cell.angle_beta   90.00
_cell.angle_gamma   90.00
#
_symmetry.space_group_name_H-M   'P 1'
#
loop_
_entity.id
_entity.type
_entity.pdbx_description
1 polymer ?
#
loop_
_entity_poly.entity_id
_entity_poly.type
_entity_poly.pdbx_seq_one_letter_code
_entity_poly.pdbx_strand_id
1 'polypeptide(L)'
;MSALVVGASLGCDSRETATASESPPPRTAGELSAYAGSESCAECHREAYDEWKRSHHANAQRDLDPALDDEVFSPRREIAHGSQTSFADTKDGRYVLTTAGRDGKMRDFVPAEALGVFPLWQYIIPGERGASQLTELAWDPVAKEWFNVYGNEDRQPGEWGHWTGRGMNWNSMCAPCHTTAFRKNYDPVADRYDSKYVEKGVGCESCHGPLKAHVEWQRKHPDGGFFGDPTLKKLTPDQYLAVCASCHSRRGDLTGRFAVGDEYFDHYDPAMPDLSQTFYPDGQILDEDFEFNVFQLSYMHDAGVRCNTCHQPHTSKIRKPVNDLCLDCHQSSMGGRIAIDPATHGCRPHGPDAAQCTDCHYPQTPYMQRHWRHDHGMTIPDPQLTKEFGIPNACNRCHQDKSVDWAIESAEKMYGERMDRPTRRRARVLARLKQHDFTAVGEALELLAAEKNGAWRSVFLRMLTPAVYEPRDPDLRQAVRQVMIDRLGDPSPLVQSAAIDALEPLGPAVSDHIRPLLHAPYRLARVKAAWALRHEIDLQSPVGRELSDLLVYSLDQPTGAFRWANFLNETGKPGQALSWYKKAVEWDPHSAPFRHGYAVALSRLGRLDEALAQMLEGVRLAPQDGLFAHSLGLVYGEMGRLPEAREALARAVALVPDQSRWWYNLGLAENQLGNFDAAVAALEKAEELEPSVADYPYALATIYLEQNRREQARAALGRVLQIDPNHAEARRLAEQP
;
A
#
# COMPACT_ATOMS: atom_id res chain seq x y z
N MET A 1 -12.05 45.50 -8.01
CA MET A 1 -11.14 45.46 -6.85
C MET A 1 -11.77 44.58 -5.81
N SER A 2 -11.30 43.35 -5.68
CA SER A 2 -11.39 42.55 -4.47
C SER A 2 -10.77 41.18 -4.78
N ALA A 3 -9.71 41.05 -4.25
CA ALA A 3 -8.89 40.06 -3.61
C ALA A 3 -9.48 38.65 -3.55
N LEU A 4 -8.63 37.71 -3.95
CA LEU A 4 -8.68 36.33 -3.42
C LEU A 4 -8.84 36.39 -1.89
N VAL A 5 -10.03 36.05 -1.40
CA VAL A 5 -10.28 36.03 0.05
C VAL A 5 -9.73 34.73 0.60
N VAL A 6 -8.55 34.79 1.18
CA VAL A 6 -8.19 34.01 2.35
C VAL A 6 -8.19 35.01 3.51
N GLY A 7 -9.28 35.04 4.26
CA GLY A 7 -9.38 35.84 5.45
C GLY A 7 -8.96 35.06 6.66
N ALA A 8 -7.96 35.58 7.38
CA ALA A 8 -7.98 35.85 8.81
C ALA A 8 -6.59 36.28 9.25
N SER A 9 -6.39 37.58 9.36
CA SER A 9 -5.29 38.18 10.11
C SER A 9 -5.67 38.16 11.61
N LEU A 10 -4.84 37.54 12.43
CA LEU A 10 -4.63 37.94 13.82
C LEU A 10 -3.14 37.94 14.06
N GLY A 11 -2.60 39.15 14.17
CA GLY A 11 -1.24 39.37 14.56
C GLY A 11 -1.04 39.02 16.03
N CYS A 12 0.10 38.39 16.30
CA CYS A 12 0.83 38.53 17.55
C CYS A 12 2.28 38.20 17.30
N ASP A 13 3.09 39.22 17.48
CA ASP A 13 4.54 39.14 17.57
C ASP A 13 4.92 38.30 18.79
N SER A 14 5.60 37.20 18.59
CA SER A 14 6.49 36.63 19.60
C SER A 14 7.54 35.74 18.88
N ARG A 15 8.78 36.24 18.89
CA ARG A 15 9.97 35.45 18.57
C ARG A 15 10.06 34.32 19.59
N GLU A 16 9.58 33.14 19.23
CA GLU A 16 9.91 31.92 19.96
C GLU A 16 11.20 31.32 19.35
N THR A 17 12.21 31.30 20.19
CA THR A 17 13.43 30.52 20.03
C THR A 17 13.07 29.06 19.77
N ALA A 18 13.65 28.50 18.70
CA ALA A 18 13.53 27.09 18.34
C ALA A 18 14.01 26.22 19.51
N THR A 19 13.05 25.73 20.31
CA THR A 19 13.31 24.64 21.24
C THR A 19 13.40 23.34 20.46
N ALA A 20 14.46 22.59 20.70
CA ALA A 20 14.72 21.28 20.13
C ALA A 20 13.45 20.39 20.22
N SER A 21 13.15 19.69 19.13
CA SER A 21 12.07 18.72 19.08
C SER A 21 12.19 17.74 20.22
N GLU A 22 11.16 17.64 21.06
CA GLU A 22 11.05 16.55 22.03
C GLU A 22 11.09 15.22 21.29
N SER A 23 12.20 14.52 21.41
CA SER A 23 12.35 13.16 20.89
C SER A 23 11.43 12.23 21.68
N PRO A 24 10.71 11.29 21.03
CA PRO A 24 9.92 10.30 21.74
C PRO A 24 10.82 9.49 22.69
N PRO A 25 10.30 9.05 23.86
CA PRO A 25 11.10 8.36 24.84
C PRO A 25 11.70 7.06 24.27
N PRO A 26 12.96 6.70 24.63
CA PRO A 26 13.60 5.50 24.13
C PRO A 26 12.83 4.25 24.56
N ARG A 27 12.60 3.35 23.59
CA ARG A 27 11.93 2.07 23.81
C ARG A 27 12.81 1.13 24.63
N THR A 28 12.25 0.45 25.64
CA THR A 28 12.99 -0.33 26.63
C THR A 28 13.73 -1.53 26.02
N ALA A 29 15.00 -1.70 26.40
CA ALA A 29 15.90 -2.78 25.97
C ALA A 29 15.54 -4.18 26.54
N GLY A 30 14.55 -4.29 27.43
CA GLY A 30 14.24 -5.51 28.19
C GLY A 30 13.61 -6.66 27.40
N GLU A 31 13.08 -6.42 26.22
CA GLU A 31 12.28 -7.43 25.48
C GLU A 31 13.13 -8.54 24.84
N LEU A 32 14.33 -8.25 24.32
CA LEU A 32 15.19 -9.28 23.69
C LEU A 32 15.80 -10.27 24.71
N SER A 33 15.92 -9.87 25.95
CA SER A 33 16.43 -10.71 27.03
C SER A 33 15.51 -11.88 27.41
N ALA A 34 14.27 -11.88 26.95
CA ALA A 34 13.29 -12.95 27.14
C ALA A 34 13.45 -14.12 26.15
N TYR A 35 14.29 -13.96 25.13
CA TYR A 35 14.57 -14.98 24.12
C TYR A 35 15.78 -15.85 24.53
N ALA A 36 15.72 -17.14 24.15
CA ALA A 36 16.75 -18.11 24.46
C ALA A 36 17.69 -18.41 23.28
N GLY A 37 17.23 -18.14 22.06
CA GLY A 37 17.89 -18.53 20.81
C GLY A 37 17.64 -20.01 20.45
N SER A 38 17.56 -20.26 19.13
CA SER A 38 17.18 -21.59 18.61
C SER A 38 18.11 -22.72 19.02
N GLU A 39 19.39 -22.46 19.26
CA GLU A 39 20.33 -23.48 19.68
C GLU A 39 19.97 -24.12 21.05
N SER A 40 19.35 -23.35 21.95
CA SER A 40 18.90 -23.85 23.25
C SER A 40 17.76 -24.88 23.12
N CYS A 41 17.04 -24.92 22.01
CA CYS A 41 15.97 -25.88 21.76
C CYS A 41 16.49 -27.27 21.39
N ALA A 42 17.70 -27.35 20.85
CA ALA A 42 18.31 -28.61 20.38
C ALA A 42 18.50 -29.65 21.49
N GLU A 43 18.60 -29.22 22.75
CA GLU A 43 18.80 -30.13 23.90
C GLU A 43 17.58 -31.08 24.08
N CYS A 44 16.37 -30.55 23.90
CA CYS A 44 15.13 -31.29 24.17
C CYS A 44 14.32 -31.59 22.91
N HIS A 45 14.41 -30.76 21.84
CA HIS A 45 13.67 -30.84 20.62
C HIS A 45 14.54 -31.16 19.39
N ARG A 46 15.44 -32.15 19.53
CA ARG A 46 16.48 -32.45 18.54
C ARG A 46 15.96 -32.66 17.13
N GLU A 47 14.90 -33.46 16.98
CA GLU A 47 14.32 -33.77 15.67
C GLU A 47 13.78 -32.50 14.98
N ALA A 48 12.95 -31.72 15.66
CA ALA A 48 12.41 -30.47 15.15
C ALA A 48 13.50 -29.44 14.85
N TYR A 49 14.56 -29.39 15.70
CA TYR A 49 15.71 -28.53 15.46
C TYR A 49 16.48 -28.91 14.20
N ASP A 50 16.76 -30.22 14.00
CA ASP A 50 17.48 -30.70 12.82
C ASP A 50 16.69 -30.54 11.52
N GLU A 51 15.36 -30.65 11.56
CA GLU A 51 14.47 -30.32 10.44
C GLU A 51 14.55 -28.83 10.12
N TRP A 52 14.32 -27.97 11.14
CA TRP A 52 14.35 -26.53 11.00
C TRP A 52 15.70 -26.02 10.48
N LYS A 53 16.82 -26.52 11.00
CA LYS A 53 18.17 -26.08 10.62
C LYS A 53 18.44 -26.19 9.11
N ARG A 54 17.76 -27.14 8.43
CA ARG A 54 17.85 -27.33 6.97
C ARG A 54 16.77 -26.60 6.18
N SER A 55 15.86 -25.94 6.85
CA SER A 55 14.72 -25.25 6.20
C SER A 55 15.13 -23.89 5.60
N HIS A 56 14.29 -23.37 4.74
CA HIS A 56 14.43 -22.00 4.24
C HIS A 56 14.29 -20.96 5.36
N HIS A 57 13.50 -21.22 6.40
CA HIS A 57 13.34 -20.34 7.54
C HIS A 57 14.67 -20.12 8.29
N ALA A 58 15.37 -21.19 8.67
CA ALA A 58 16.64 -21.09 9.37
C ALA A 58 17.72 -20.35 8.56
N ASN A 59 17.67 -20.51 7.24
CA ASN A 59 18.68 -19.99 6.32
C ASN A 59 18.21 -18.73 5.56
N ALA A 60 17.13 -18.10 6.00
CA ALA A 60 16.58 -16.90 5.35
C ALA A 60 17.58 -15.73 5.32
N GLN A 61 18.50 -15.68 6.28
CA GLN A 61 19.68 -14.81 6.31
C GLN A 61 20.86 -15.58 6.94
N ARG A 62 22.03 -15.49 6.33
CA ARG A 62 23.23 -16.23 6.75
C ARG A 62 24.51 -15.42 6.62
N ASP A 63 25.53 -15.83 7.36
CA ASP A 63 26.91 -15.40 7.09
C ASP A 63 27.37 -15.87 5.71
N LEU A 64 28.36 -15.20 5.14
CA LEU A 64 28.99 -15.66 3.93
C LEU A 64 29.74 -16.97 4.19
N ASP A 65 29.55 -17.92 3.29
CA ASP A 65 30.16 -19.25 3.37
C ASP A 65 30.95 -19.53 2.07
N PRO A 66 32.29 -19.71 2.16
CA PRO A 66 33.08 -19.99 0.97
C PRO A 66 32.58 -21.19 0.16
N ALA A 67 32.00 -22.20 0.82
CA ALA A 67 31.45 -23.36 0.12
C ALA A 67 30.26 -23.01 -0.80
N LEU A 68 29.57 -21.90 -0.53
CA LEU A 68 28.44 -21.42 -1.30
C LEU A 68 28.80 -20.18 -2.17
N ASP A 69 29.59 -19.26 -1.59
CA ASP A 69 29.76 -17.93 -2.17
C ASP A 69 30.99 -17.81 -3.08
N ASP A 70 32.00 -18.72 -3.01
CA ASP A 70 33.15 -18.68 -3.91
C ASP A 70 32.72 -18.77 -5.40
N GLU A 71 31.79 -19.65 -5.73
CA GLU A 71 31.28 -19.80 -7.10
C GLU A 71 30.55 -18.54 -7.60
N VAL A 72 29.97 -17.77 -6.70
CA VAL A 72 29.19 -16.56 -7.02
C VAL A 72 30.11 -15.44 -7.48
N PHE A 73 31.27 -15.28 -6.80
CA PHE A 73 32.19 -14.17 -7.01
C PHE A 73 33.44 -14.56 -7.82
N SER A 74 33.70 -15.84 -8.07
CA SER A 74 34.86 -16.32 -8.83
C SER A 74 34.45 -17.36 -9.88
N PRO A 75 34.89 -17.22 -11.15
CA PRO A 75 35.68 -16.11 -11.68
C PRO A 75 34.90 -14.80 -11.70
N ARG A 76 35.61 -13.66 -11.87
CA ARG A 76 34.98 -12.35 -12.03
C ARG A 76 33.85 -12.39 -13.05
N ARG A 77 32.69 -11.86 -12.68
CA ARG A 77 31.48 -11.83 -13.49
C ARG A 77 31.06 -10.40 -13.81
N GLU A 78 30.73 -10.19 -15.07
CA GLU A 78 30.13 -8.94 -15.54
C GLU A 78 28.61 -9.09 -15.54
N ILE A 79 27.89 -8.07 -15.04
CA ILE A 79 26.45 -8.08 -14.84
C ILE A 79 25.87 -6.83 -15.49
N ALA A 80 25.24 -7.00 -16.67
CA ALA A 80 24.50 -5.91 -17.32
C ALA A 80 23.09 -5.84 -16.74
N HIS A 81 22.65 -4.64 -16.32
CA HIS A 81 21.32 -4.39 -15.82
C HIS A 81 20.86 -2.96 -16.14
N GLY A 82 19.79 -2.85 -16.94
CA GLY A 82 19.36 -1.59 -17.50
C GLY A 82 20.47 -0.91 -18.30
N SER A 83 20.75 0.37 -18.03
CA SER A 83 21.85 1.14 -18.61
C SER A 83 23.18 0.97 -17.87
N GLN A 84 23.20 0.16 -16.82
CA GLN A 84 24.34 0.00 -15.91
C GLN A 84 25.05 -1.33 -16.13
N THR A 85 26.35 -1.36 -15.78
CA THR A 85 27.14 -2.60 -15.73
C THR A 85 27.85 -2.68 -14.38
N SER A 86 27.66 -3.81 -13.70
CA SER A 86 28.28 -4.10 -12.40
C SER A 86 29.19 -5.32 -12.50
N PHE A 87 30.00 -5.56 -11.49
CA PHE A 87 30.90 -6.71 -11.45
C PHE A 87 30.88 -7.37 -10.10
N ALA A 88 30.83 -8.70 -10.08
CA ALA A 88 31.09 -9.52 -8.90
C ALA A 88 32.48 -10.15 -9.02
N ASP A 89 33.32 -10.01 -7.99
CA ASP A 89 34.71 -10.43 -8.02
C ASP A 89 35.23 -10.81 -6.61
N THR A 90 36.35 -11.49 -6.56
CA THR A 90 37.13 -11.69 -5.34
C THR A 90 38.41 -10.85 -5.41
N LYS A 91 38.57 -9.88 -4.52
CA LYS A 91 39.74 -8.98 -4.46
C LYS A 91 40.36 -9.08 -3.05
N ASP A 92 41.64 -9.37 -3.01
CA ASP A 92 42.40 -9.52 -1.74
C ASP A 92 41.75 -10.47 -0.74
N GLY A 93 41.17 -11.58 -1.24
CA GLY A 93 40.48 -12.59 -0.43
C GLY A 93 39.11 -12.17 0.12
N ARG A 94 38.53 -11.08 -0.40
CA ARG A 94 37.19 -10.61 -0.04
C ARG A 94 36.27 -10.60 -1.25
N TYR A 95 35.02 -10.96 -1.05
CA TYR A 95 33.97 -10.80 -2.06
C TYR A 95 33.65 -9.32 -2.24
N VAL A 96 33.52 -8.89 -3.49
CA VAL A 96 33.33 -7.50 -3.87
C VAL A 96 32.28 -7.38 -4.96
N LEU A 97 31.32 -6.51 -4.76
CA LEU A 97 30.44 -6.01 -5.82
C LEU A 97 30.92 -4.60 -6.23
N THR A 98 31.35 -4.46 -7.48
CA THR A 98 31.68 -3.17 -8.08
C THR A 98 30.45 -2.66 -8.83
N THR A 99 29.78 -1.63 -8.29
CA THR A 99 28.53 -1.10 -8.85
C THR A 99 28.43 0.41 -8.60
N ALA A 100 27.42 1.08 -9.20
CA ALA A 100 27.17 2.49 -9.01
C ALA A 100 26.73 2.80 -7.57
N GLY A 101 27.42 3.70 -6.90
CA GLY A 101 27.00 4.28 -5.61
C GLY A 101 25.90 5.33 -5.79
N ARG A 102 25.45 5.91 -4.68
CA ARG A 102 24.38 6.94 -4.67
C ARG A 102 24.66 8.15 -5.57
N ASP A 103 25.94 8.47 -5.79
CA ASP A 103 26.39 9.55 -6.67
C ASP A 103 26.63 9.12 -8.13
N GLY A 104 26.23 7.92 -8.51
CA GLY A 104 26.40 7.33 -9.83
C GLY A 104 27.82 6.86 -10.13
N LYS A 105 28.78 6.98 -9.20
CA LYS A 105 30.15 6.56 -9.43
C LYS A 105 30.35 5.10 -9.08
N MET A 106 31.03 4.38 -9.97
CA MET A 106 31.39 2.97 -9.73
C MET A 106 32.36 2.87 -8.55
N ARG A 107 32.05 1.96 -7.62
CA ARG A 107 32.84 1.68 -6.40
C ARG A 107 32.76 0.23 -6.04
N ASP A 108 33.73 -0.21 -5.26
CA ASP A 108 33.77 -1.52 -4.65
C ASP A 108 32.98 -1.52 -3.34
N PHE A 109 32.05 -2.45 -3.22
CA PHE A 109 31.26 -2.69 -2.00
C PHE A 109 31.48 -4.12 -1.52
N VAL A 110 31.74 -4.27 -0.24
CA VAL A 110 32.03 -5.57 0.38
C VAL A 110 30.74 -6.07 1.07
N PRO A 111 30.12 -7.14 0.59
CA PRO A 111 28.99 -7.75 1.26
C PRO A 111 29.43 -8.38 2.59
N ALA A 112 28.54 -8.35 3.58
CA ALA A 112 28.76 -8.94 4.90
C ALA A 112 27.96 -10.25 5.08
N GLU A 113 26.79 -10.35 4.49
CA GLU A 113 25.86 -11.44 4.70
C GLU A 113 25.07 -11.71 3.40
N ALA A 114 24.46 -12.89 3.31
CA ALA A 114 23.55 -13.27 2.23
C ALA A 114 22.12 -13.43 2.75
N LEU A 115 21.15 -13.06 1.92
CA LEU A 115 19.72 -13.13 2.17
C LEU A 115 19.06 -14.05 1.14
N GLY A 116 18.20 -14.97 1.60
CA GLY A 116 17.49 -15.93 0.76
C GLY A 116 18.20 -17.28 0.63
N VAL A 117 17.44 -18.28 0.20
CA VAL A 117 17.91 -19.67 0.04
C VAL A 117 17.69 -20.16 -1.39
N PHE A 118 16.45 -20.09 -1.85
CA PHE A 118 16.02 -20.54 -3.17
C PHE A 118 14.79 -19.71 -3.58
N PRO A 119 14.69 -19.28 -4.82
CA PRO A 119 15.58 -19.52 -5.97
C PRO A 119 16.65 -18.43 -6.17
N LEU A 120 16.85 -17.54 -5.20
CA LEU A 120 17.79 -16.43 -5.35
C LEU A 120 18.50 -16.09 -4.03
N TRP A 121 19.72 -15.53 -4.17
CA TRP A 121 20.48 -14.94 -3.06
C TRP A 121 20.77 -13.48 -3.39
N GLN A 122 20.45 -12.59 -2.45
CA GLN A 122 20.88 -11.19 -2.45
C GLN A 122 21.93 -10.98 -1.37
N TYR A 123 22.76 -9.96 -1.54
CA TYR A 123 23.86 -9.69 -0.62
C TYR A 123 23.60 -8.40 0.14
N ILE A 124 23.82 -8.46 1.47
CA ILE A 124 23.66 -7.33 2.37
C ILE A 124 24.97 -6.56 2.41
N ILE A 125 24.93 -5.30 2.04
CA ILE A 125 26.06 -4.37 2.06
C ILE A 125 25.90 -3.43 3.25
N PRO A 126 26.80 -3.44 4.24
CA PRO A 126 26.81 -2.48 5.33
C PRO A 126 27.03 -1.05 4.79
N GLY A 127 26.22 -0.13 5.27
CA GLY A 127 26.29 1.29 4.92
C GLY A 127 26.66 2.17 6.10
N GLU A 128 26.47 3.46 5.93
CA GLU A 128 26.75 4.45 6.97
C GLU A 128 25.63 4.48 8.02
N ARG A 129 25.95 4.96 9.23
CA ARG A 129 24.99 5.21 10.32
C ARG A 129 24.15 3.99 10.70
N GLY A 130 24.71 2.78 10.59
CA GLY A 130 24.03 1.53 10.90
C GLY A 130 22.97 1.08 9.88
N ALA A 131 22.86 1.78 8.75
CA ALA A 131 22.04 1.32 7.64
C ALA A 131 22.73 0.13 6.94
N SER A 132 21.95 -0.81 6.46
CA SER A 132 22.39 -1.87 5.55
C SER A 132 21.48 -1.89 4.32
N GLN A 133 22.03 -2.23 3.18
CA GLN A 133 21.33 -2.20 1.89
C GLN A 133 21.39 -3.57 1.21
N LEU A 134 20.34 -3.92 0.48
CA LEU A 134 20.37 -5.01 -0.48
C LEU A 134 20.64 -4.46 -1.88
N THR A 135 21.39 -5.21 -2.68
CA THR A 135 21.51 -4.88 -4.10
C THR A 135 20.26 -5.32 -4.86
N GLU A 136 19.96 -4.65 -5.98
CA GLU A 136 19.00 -5.13 -6.96
C GLU A 136 19.51 -6.35 -7.75
N LEU A 137 20.81 -6.65 -7.60
CA LEU A 137 21.44 -7.81 -8.20
C LEU A 137 21.33 -9.00 -7.26
N ALA A 138 20.87 -10.12 -7.80
CA ALA A 138 20.74 -11.39 -7.11
C ALA A 138 21.45 -12.50 -7.90
N TRP A 139 21.87 -13.53 -7.18
CA TRP A 139 22.41 -14.76 -7.74
C TRP A 139 21.34 -15.84 -7.81
N ASP A 140 21.17 -16.45 -8.98
CA ASP A 140 20.36 -17.66 -9.15
C ASP A 140 21.25 -18.90 -8.98
N PRO A 141 21.09 -19.67 -7.89
CA PRO A 141 21.95 -20.82 -7.60
C PRO A 141 21.70 -22.01 -8.53
N VAL A 142 20.59 -22.02 -9.28
CA VAL A 142 20.24 -23.08 -10.23
C VAL A 142 20.78 -22.76 -11.61
N ALA A 143 20.48 -21.56 -12.12
CA ALA A 143 20.99 -21.08 -13.40
C ALA A 143 22.47 -20.68 -13.34
N LYS A 144 23.02 -20.48 -12.13
CA LYS A 144 24.42 -20.05 -11.88
C LYS A 144 24.76 -18.74 -12.56
N GLU A 145 23.84 -17.79 -12.47
CA GLU A 145 23.97 -16.45 -13.04
C GLU A 145 23.48 -15.35 -12.11
N TRP A 146 24.04 -14.16 -12.32
CA TRP A 146 23.54 -12.94 -11.71
C TRP A 146 22.42 -12.37 -12.58
N PHE A 147 21.41 -11.78 -11.94
CA PHE A 147 20.29 -11.12 -12.59
C PHE A 147 19.79 -9.92 -11.79
N ASN A 148 19.04 -9.03 -12.45
CA ASN A 148 18.35 -7.91 -11.80
C ASN A 148 16.97 -8.38 -11.29
N VAL A 149 16.69 -8.22 -10.01
CA VAL A 149 15.39 -8.60 -9.39
C VAL A 149 14.22 -7.80 -9.96
N TYR A 150 14.47 -6.65 -10.54
CA TYR A 150 13.49 -5.80 -11.22
C TYR A 150 13.35 -6.09 -12.74
N GLY A 151 14.03 -7.12 -13.24
CA GLY A 151 14.00 -7.49 -14.65
C GLY A 151 14.63 -6.41 -15.54
N ASN A 152 13.83 -5.82 -16.41
CA ASN A 152 14.29 -4.81 -17.39
C ASN A 152 14.15 -3.36 -16.87
N GLU A 153 13.74 -3.15 -15.63
CA GLU A 153 13.69 -1.79 -15.08
C GLU A 153 15.11 -1.24 -14.91
N ASP A 154 15.30 -0.01 -15.38
CA ASP A 154 16.58 0.71 -15.31
C ASP A 154 16.53 1.76 -14.19
N ARG A 155 16.66 1.31 -12.96
CA ARG A 155 16.62 2.18 -11.77
C ARG A 155 17.94 2.93 -11.63
N GLN A 156 17.83 4.26 -11.47
CA GLN A 156 18.99 5.14 -11.42
C GLN A 156 19.39 5.50 -9.98
N PRO A 157 20.69 5.79 -9.73
CA PRO A 157 21.16 6.31 -8.44
C PRO A 157 20.34 7.51 -7.97
N GLY A 158 19.85 7.45 -6.74
CA GLY A 158 18.98 8.46 -6.15
C GLY A 158 17.50 8.14 -6.17
N GLU A 159 17.05 7.17 -6.95
CA GLU A 159 15.68 6.66 -6.90
C GLU A 159 15.44 5.85 -5.63
N TRP A 160 14.20 5.88 -5.13
CA TRP A 160 13.80 5.12 -3.94
C TRP A 160 14.09 3.62 -4.07
N GLY A 161 13.80 3.04 -5.24
CA GLY A 161 13.97 1.63 -5.52
C GLY A 161 15.35 1.21 -6.02
N HIS A 162 16.28 2.14 -6.31
CA HIS A 162 17.67 1.80 -6.58
C HIS A 162 18.31 1.18 -5.33
N TRP A 163 19.31 0.31 -5.48
CA TRP A 163 19.91 -0.39 -4.34
C TRP A 163 20.46 0.55 -3.24
N THR A 164 20.83 1.77 -3.59
CA THR A 164 21.26 2.80 -2.62
C THR A 164 20.10 3.60 -2.03
N GLY A 165 18.87 3.37 -2.49
CA GLY A 165 17.66 4.05 -2.05
C GLY A 165 17.05 3.39 -0.82
N ARG A 166 16.08 4.08 -0.21
CA ARG A 166 15.42 3.59 1.02
C ARG A 166 14.50 2.40 0.78
N GLY A 167 14.07 2.14 -0.45
CA GLY A 167 13.31 0.95 -0.83
C GLY A 167 14.09 -0.35 -0.74
N MET A 168 15.44 -0.27 -0.81
CA MET A 168 16.33 -1.43 -0.67
C MET A 168 17.05 -1.47 0.70
N ASN A 169 16.57 -0.66 1.67
CA ASN A 169 17.14 -0.65 3.01
C ASN A 169 16.76 -1.92 3.78
N TRP A 170 17.77 -2.72 4.14
CA TRP A 170 17.58 -3.97 4.87
C TRP A 170 16.89 -3.77 6.23
N ASN A 171 17.25 -2.72 6.97
CA ASN A 171 16.72 -2.48 8.32
C ASN A 171 15.19 -2.27 8.34
N SER A 172 14.62 -1.74 7.25
CA SER A 172 13.19 -1.45 7.17
C SER A 172 12.41 -2.47 6.38
N MET A 173 13.00 -2.97 5.27
CA MET A 173 12.27 -3.71 4.26
C MET A 173 12.44 -5.22 4.38
N CYS A 174 13.55 -5.70 4.93
CA CYS A 174 13.93 -7.12 4.89
C CYS A 174 14.05 -7.75 6.28
N ALA A 175 14.77 -7.09 7.19
CA ALA A 175 15.13 -7.61 8.50
C ALA A 175 13.95 -8.13 9.34
N PRO A 176 12.77 -7.47 9.37
CA PRO A 176 11.64 -7.94 10.17
C PRO A 176 11.19 -9.36 9.85
N CYS A 177 11.36 -9.80 8.59
CA CYS A 177 10.96 -11.14 8.11
C CYS A 177 12.14 -12.12 8.01
N HIS A 178 13.38 -11.62 8.01
CA HIS A 178 14.59 -12.42 7.79
C HIS A 178 15.46 -12.58 9.03
N THR A 179 15.01 -12.07 10.20
CA THR A 179 15.68 -12.22 11.49
C THR A 179 14.66 -12.51 12.60
N THR A 180 15.13 -13.02 13.73
CA THR A 180 14.27 -13.33 14.89
C THR A 180 14.22 -12.16 15.86
N ALA A 181 13.00 -11.75 16.23
CA ALA A 181 12.71 -10.70 17.22
C ALA A 181 13.37 -9.35 16.88
N PHE A 182 13.27 -8.93 15.63
CA PHE A 182 13.87 -7.70 15.13
C PHE A 182 13.38 -6.44 15.83
N ARG A 183 14.30 -5.51 16.09
CA ARG A 183 14.03 -4.16 16.57
C ARG A 183 14.80 -3.16 15.69
N LYS A 184 14.06 -2.33 14.96
CA LYS A 184 14.63 -1.37 14.01
C LYS A 184 15.49 -0.31 14.69
N ASN A 185 15.00 0.24 15.80
CA ASN A 185 15.67 1.29 16.62
C ASN A 185 16.22 2.43 15.77
N TYR A 186 15.39 2.96 14.86
CA TYR A 186 15.75 4.10 14.06
C TYR A 186 15.62 5.40 14.86
N ASP A 187 16.68 6.22 14.83
CA ASP A 187 16.71 7.57 15.36
C ASP A 187 16.46 8.57 14.22
N PRO A 188 15.27 9.21 14.16
CA PRO A 188 14.93 10.11 13.06
C PRO A 188 15.68 11.45 13.09
N VAL A 189 16.24 11.84 14.24
CA VAL A 189 17.03 13.07 14.38
C VAL A 189 18.44 12.87 13.85
N ALA A 190 19.10 11.79 14.28
CA ALA A 190 20.43 11.43 13.82
C ALA A 190 20.45 10.73 12.46
N ASP A 191 19.29 10.39 11.90
CA ASP A 191 19.14 9.54 10.70
C ASP A 191 19.99 8.28 10.79
N ARG A 192 19.83 7.52 11.87
CA ARG A 192 20.69 6.39 12.24
C ARG A 192 19.88 5.20 12.69
N TYR A 193 20.35 3.99 12.34
CA TYR A 193 19.84 2.74 12.86
C TYR A 193 20.76 2.18 13.97
N ASP A 194 20.14 1.62 15.01
CA ASP A 194 20.77 0.75 16.02
C ASP A 194 19.99 -0.55 16.11
N SER A 195 19.81 -1.19 14.93
CA SER A 195 18.99 -2.40 14.81
C SER A 195 19.53 -3.54 15.64
N LYS A 196 18.61 -4.27 16.28
CA LYS A 196 18.92 -5.44 17.14
C LYS A 196 18.00 -6.60 16.75
N TYR A 197 18.50 -7.80 16.89
CA TYR A 197 17.74 -9.04 16.71
C TYR A 197 18.40 -10.15 17.55
N VAL A 198 17.68 -11.25 17.77
CA VAL A 198 18.19 -12.38 18.56
C VAL A 198 19.13 -13.24 17.72
N GLU A 199 18.71 -13.61 16.52
CA GLU A 199 19.48 -14.44 15.60
C GLU A 199 19.12 -14.17 14.13
N LYS A 200 20.00 -14.52 13.21
CA LYS A 200 19.78 -14.51 11.77
C LYS A 200 18.81 -15.62 11.38
N GLY A 201 18.04 -15.39 10.34
CA GLY A 201 16.98 -16.30 9.92
C GLY A 201 15.75 -16.26 10.83
N VAL A 202 14.74 -17.01 10.43
CA VAL A 202 13.48 -17.17 11.17
C VAL A 202 13.65 -18.33 12.13
N GLY A 203 14.05 -18.01 13.37
CA GLY A 203 14.31 -18.99 14.43
C GLY A 203 13.06 -19.58 15.05
N CYS A 204 13.25 -20.56 15.95
CA CYS A 204 12.16 -21.22 16.66
C CYS A 204 11.23 -20.21 17.34
N GLU A 205 11.80 -19.20 17.96
CA GLU A 205 11.08 -18.20 18.74
C GLU A 205 10.35 -17.14 17.89
N SER A 206 10.57 -17.11 16.55
CA SER A 206 9.73 -16.32 15.64
C SER A 206 8.30 -16.88 15.55
N CYS A 207 8.14 -18.19 15.77
CA CYS A 207 6.85 -18.89 15.71
C CYS A 207 6.32 -19.27 17.09
N HIS A 208 7.21 -19.58 18.05
CA HIS A 208 6.84 -20.07 19.37
C HIS A 208 6.86 -18.98 20.45
N GLY A 209 7.39 -17.77 20.13
CA GLY A 209 7.52 -16.65 21.06
C GLY A 209 8.77 -16.74 21.92
N PRO A 210 8.97 -15.78 22.85
CA PRO A 210 10.14 -15.75 23.73
C PRO A 210 10.08 -16.90 24.72
N LEU A 211 11.03 -17.85 24.66
CA LEU A 211 11.00 -19.12 25.37
C LEU A 211 12.10 -19.28 26.43
N LYS A 212 12.83 -18.23 26.82
CA LYS A 212 13.84 -18.33 27.87
C LYS A 212 13.27 -18.86 29.18
N ALA A 213 12.07 -18.37 29.56
CA ALA A 213 11.39 -18.87 30.77
C ALA A 213 11.02 -20.35 30.65
N HIS A 214 10.62 -20.84 29.47
CA HIS A 214 10.37 -22.24 29.17
C HIS A 214 11.63 -23.09 29.36
N VAL A 215 12.74 -22.68 28.73
CA VAL A 215 14.03 -23.39 28.85
C VAL A 215 14.47 -23.47 30.30
N GLU A 216 14.40 -22.37 31.04
CA GLU A 216 14.76 -22.34 32.46
C GLU A 216 13.84 -23.21 33.33
N TRP A 217 12.52 -23.21 33.01
CA TRP A 217 11.56 -24.04 33.74
C TRP A 217 11.81 -25.52 33.51
N GLN A 218 11.98 -25.96 32.24
CA GLN A 218 12.22 -27.34 31.87
C GLN A 218 13.54 -27.90 32.49
N ARG A 219 14.59 -27.09 32.50
CA ARG A 219 15.85 -27.46 33.16
C ARG A 219 15.71 -27.70 34.68
N LYS A 220 14.76 -27.00 35.33
CA LYS A 220 14.45 -27.18 36.76
C LYS A 220 13.46 -28.32 37.02
N HIS A 221 12.70 -28.74 36.03
CA HIS A 221 11.63 -29.72 36.14
C HIS A 221 11.76 -30.79 35.03
N PRO A 222 12.85 -31.57 34.99
CA PRO A 222 13.11 -32.51 33.89
C PRO A 222 12.02 -33.58 33.72
N ASP A 223 11.28 -33.90 34.79
CA ASP A 223 10.16 -34.84 34.78
C ASP A 223 8.79 -34.19 34.61
N GLY A 224 8.75 -32.85 34.45
CA GLY A 224 7.52 -32.03 34.46
C GLY A 224 6.61 -32.19 33.25
N GLY A 225 7.12 -32.70 32.14
CA GLY A 225 6.39 -32.91 30.89
C GLY A 225 5.81 -31.61 30.28
N PHE A 226 5.42 -31.68 29.03
CA PHE A 226 4.87 -30.51 28.26
C PHE A 226 3.62 -29.90 28.92
N PHE A 227 2.72 -30.72 29.48
CA PHE A 227 1.44 -30.25 30.01
C PHE A 227 1.52 -29.50 31.34
N GLY A 228 2.66 -29.55 32.02
CA GLY A 228 2.87 -28.90 33.32
C GLY A 228 3.55 -27.55 33.26
N ASP A 229 3.98 -27.11 32.09
CA ASP A 229 4.74 -25.85 31.93
C ASP A 229 3.81 -24.62 31.91
N PRO A 230 3.83 -23.77 32.94
CA PRO A 230 2.97 -22.59 33.01
C PRO A 230 3.48 -21.42 32.12
N THR A 231 4.67 -21.55 31.55
CA THR A 231 5.28 -20.49 30.74
C THR A 231 4.81 -20.50 29.28
N LEU A 232 4.22 -21.63 28.83
CA LEU A 232 3.73 -21.78 27.47
C LEU A 232 2.35 -21.17 27.29
N LYS A 233 2.21 -20.36 26.24
CA LYS A 233 0.91 -19.77 25.86
C LYS A 233 0.15 -20.68 24.90
N LYS A 234 -1.15 -20.83 25.12
CA LYS A 234 -2.07 -21.43 24.13
C LYS A 234 -2.50 -20.35 23.17
N LEU A 235 -2.27 -20.58 21.89
CA LEU A 235 -2.69 -19.67 20.82
C LEU A 235 -4.06 -20.05 20.30
N THR A 236 -4.87 -19.06 19.96
CA THR A 236 -6.09 -19.25 19.16
C THR A 236 -5.70 -19.60 17.72
N PRO A 237 -6.62 -20.17 16.90
CA PRO A 237 -6.36 -20.41 15.48
C PRO A 237 -5.95 -19.15 14.71
N ASP A 238 -6.53 -17.99 15.05
CA ASP A 238 -6.22 -16.72 14.39
C ASP A 238 -4.84 -16.17 14.81
N GLN A 239 -4.44 -16.35 16.06
CA GLN A 239 -3.09 -16.03 16.52
C GLN A 239 -2.04 -16.92 15.85
N TYR A 240 -2.34 -18.23 15.60
CA TYR A 240 -1.48 -19.08 14.78
C TYR A 240 -1.32 -18.54 13.35
N LEU A 241 -2.44 -18.10 12.75
CA LEU A 241 -2.42 -17.51 11.42
C LEU A 241 -1.61 -16.20 11.42
N ALA A 242 -1.76 -15.36 12.45
CA ALA A 242 -1.04 -14.11 12.61
C ALA A 242 0.48 -14.31 12.64
N VAL A 243 0.97 -15.39 13.23
CA VAL A 243 2.40 -15.74 13.22
C VAL A 243 2.94 -15.87 11.80
N CYS A 244 2.27 -16.62 10.93
CA CYS A 244 2.67 -16.76 9.53
C CYS A 244 2.51 -15.44 8.76
N ALA A 245 1.35 -14.80 8.94
CA ALA A 245 0.98 -13.55 8.29
C ALA A 245 1.91 -12.39 8.63
N SER A 246 2.56 -12.41 9.80
CA SER A 246 3.53 -11.38 10.20
C SER A 246 4.69 -11.21 9.21
N CYS A 247 5.02 -12.27 8.44
CA CYS A 247 6.05 -12.26 7.41
C CYS A 247 5.47 -12.50 6.00
N HIS A 248 4.44 -13.38 5.90
CA HIS A 248 3.83 -13.77 4.62
C HIS A 248 2.65 -12.87 4.21
N SER A 249 2.78 -11.55 4.43
CA SER A 249 1.82 -10.54 3.95
C SER A 249 2.51 -9.28 3.44
N ARG A 250 2.00 -8.69 2.36
CA ARG A 250 2.28 -7.32 1.96
C ARG A 250 1.46 -6.40 2.85
N ARG A 251 2.12 -5.54 3.62
CA ARG A 251 1.47 -4.79 4.69
C ARG A 251 2.18 -3.51 5.08
N GLY A 252 1.45 -2.60 5.68
CA GLY A 252 2.00 -1.51 6.49
C GLY A 252 2.18 -1.96 7.95
N ASP A 253 3.29 -1.60 8.56
CA ASP A 253 3.51 -1.84 10.00
C ASP A 253 2.88 -0.72 10.84
N LEU A 254 2.07 -1.08 11.83
CA LEU A 254 1.46 -0.14 12.77
C LEU A 254 2.34 0.09 14.01
N THR A 255 3.18 -0.88 14.37
CA THR A 255 3.93 -0.84 15.64
C THR A 255 5.39 -1.26 15.54
N GLY A 256 5.74 -2.14 14.60
CA GLY A 256 7.06 -2.81 14.55
C GLY A 256 7.38 -3.66 15.77
N ARG A 257 6.36 -4.16 16.49
CA ARG A 257 6.53 -4.87 17.78
C ARG A 257 5.69 -6.14 17.90
N PHE A 258 5.29 -6.74 16.79
CA PHE A 258 4.52 -7.99 16.82
C PHE A 258 5.24 -9.03 17.69
N ALA A 259 4.48 -9.69 18.54
CA ALA A 259 4.91 -10.85 19.32
C ALA A 259 3.93 -12.00 19.14
N VAL A 260 4.43 -13.22 19.25
CA VAL A 260 3.59 -14.43 19.14
C VAL A 260 2.48 -14.40 20.19
N GLY A 261 1.25 -14.55 19.73
CA GLY A 261 0.04 -14.44 20.55
C GLY A 261 -0.65 -13.08 20.48
N ASP A 262 -0.10 -12.12 19.73
CA ASP A 262 -0.79 -10.87 19.45
C ASP A 262 -1.77 -11.04 18.28
N GLU A 263 -2.73 -10.14 18.22
CA GLU A 263 -3.70 -10.07 17.11
C GLU A 263 -3.06 -9.39 15.90
N TYR A 264 -3.26 -9.94 14.68
CA TYR A 264 -2.65 -9.44 13.46
C TYR A 264 -2.97 -7.95 13.21
N PHE A 265 -4.24 -7.57 13.33
CA PHE A 265 -4.72 -6.21 13.06
C PHE A 265 -4.37 -5.18 14.15
N ASP A 266 -3.72 -5.60 15.23
CA ASP A 266 -3.09 -4.67 16.16
C ASP A 266 -1.67 -4.25 15.74
N HIS A 267 -1.10 -4.94 14.76
CA HIS A 267 0.26 -4.69 14.31
C HIS A 267 0.39 -4.36 12.83
N TYR A 268 -0.60 -4.75 12.01
CA TYR A 268 -0.49 -4.69 10.56
C TYR A 268 -1.75 -4.19 9.85
N ASP A 269 -1.53 -3.46 8.75
CA ASP A 269 -2.53 -3.06 7.75
C ASP A 269 -2.20 -3.78 6.43
N PRO A 270 -2.87 -4.91 6.10
CA PRO A 270 -2.55 -5.67 4.91
C PRO A 270 -3.01 -4.97 3.63
N ALA A 271 -2.22 -5.10 2.57
CA ALA A 271 -2.66 -4.73 1.23
C ALA A 271 -3.84 -5.60 0.80
N MET A 272 -4.88 -4.97 0.28
CA MET A 272 -6.08 -5.64 -0.24
C MET A 272 -6.34 -5.15 -1.66
N PRO A 273 -7.05 -5.93 -2.50
CA PRO A 273 -7.44 -5.44 -3.82
C PRO A 273 -8.13 -4.08 -3.73
N ASP A 274 -7.63 -3.14 -4.51
CA ASP A 274 -8.09 -1.77 -4.62
C ASP A 274 -7.92 -1.25 -6.06
N LEU A 275 -7.94 0.05 -6.25
CA LEU A 275 -7.78 0.68 -7.55
C LEU A 275 -6.35 0.61 -8.11
N SER A 276 -5.37 0.20 -7.30
CA SER A 276 -3.98 0.03 -7.74
C SER A 276 -3.80 -1.17 -8.69
N GLN A 277 -2.59 -1.33 -9.22
CA GLN A 277 -2.26 -2.44 -10.11
C GLN A 277 -1.66 -3.64 -9.37
N THR A 278 -1.90 -3.79 -8.06
CA THR A 278 -1.36 -4.91 -7.29
C THR A 278 -2.16 -6.21 -7.51
N PHE A 279 -3.48 -6.08 -7.74
CA PHE A 279 -4.37 -7.22 -7.92
C PHE A 279 -5.26 -7.08 -9.15
N TYR A 280 -5.61 -8.22 -9.73
CA TYR A 280 -6.73 -8.31 -10.68
C TYR A 280 -8.08 -8.12 -9.96
N PRO A 281 -9.14 -7.73 -10.69
CA PRO A 281 -10.48 -7.52 -10.09
C PRO A 281 -11.10 -8.76 -9.45
N ASP A 282 -10.69 -9.94 -9.83
CA ASP A 282 -11.13 -11.20 -9.23
C ASP A 282 -10.35 -11.60 -7.97
N GLY A 283 -9.37 -10.79 -7.57
CA GLY A 283 -8.52 -10.98 -6.41
C GLY A 283 -7.20 -11.70 -6.70
N GLN A 284 -6.94 -12.18 -7.92
CA GLN A 284 -5.64 -12.75 -8.27
C GLN A 284 -4.52 -11.71 -8.17
N ILE A 285 -3.32 -12.16 -7.84
CA ILE A 285 -2.12 -11.31 -7.74
C ILE A 285 -1.69 -10.88 -9.15
N LEU A 286 -1.58 -9.57 -9.37
CA LEU A 286 -1.07 -8.99 -10.63
C LEU A 286 0.40 -8.59 -10.49
N ASP A 287 0.76 -7.92 -9.39
CA ASP A 287 2.11 -7.50 -9.04
C ASP A 287 2.59 -8.27 -7.79
N GLU A 288 3.86 -8.11 -7.42
CA GLU A 288 4.46 -8.82 -6.29
C GLU A 288 3.66 -8.65 -4.99
N ASP A 289 3.10 -9.74 -4.49
CA ASP A 289 2.38 -9.82 -3.24
C ASP A 289 2.65 -11.16 -2.53
N PHE A 290 2.01 -11.36 -1.36
CA PHE A 290 2.25 -12.49 -0.47
C PHE A 290 0.96 -13.29 -0.22
N GLU A 291 1.14 -14.50 0.21
CA GLU A 291 0.12 -15.55 0.30
C GLU A 291 -1.06 -15.18 1.21
N PHE A 292 -0.80 -14.49 2.35
CA PHE A 292 -1.85 -14.19 3.32
C PHE A 292 -2.89 -13.20 2.80
N ASN A 293 -2.48 -12.21 1.99
CA ASN A 293 -3.39 -11.19 1.47
C ASN A 293 -4.54 -11.79 0.66
N VAL A 294 -4.21 -12.68 -0.28
CA VAL A 294 -5.20 -13.38 -1.11
C VAL A 294 -5.87 -14.55 -0.39
N PHE A 295 -5.17 -15.20 0.56
CA PHE A 295 -5.76 -16.27 1.35
C PHE A 295 -7.00 -15.81 2.12
N GLN A 296 -7.01 -14.59 2.66
CA GLN A 296 -8.17 -13.99 3.32
C GLN A 296 -9.40 -13.86 2.42
N LEU A 297 -9.22 -13.82 1.09
CA LEU A 297 -10.28 -13.76 0.10
C LEU A 297 -10.84 -15.15 -0.24
N SER A 298 -10.19 -16.23 0.20
CA SER A 298 -10.53 -17.59 -0.14
C SER A 298 -11.63 -18.16 0.76
N TYR A 299 -12.48 -19.03 0.18
CA TYR A 299 -13.45 -19.82 0.97
C TYR A 299 -12.77 -20.77 1.96
N MET A 300 -11.51 -21.17 1.74
CA MET A 300 -10.79 -22.03 2.67
C MET A 300 -10.45 -21.30 3.97
N HIS A 301 -10.10 -20.02 3.89
CA HIS A 301 -9.93 -19.17 5.07
C HIS A 301 -11.21 -19.15 5.92
N ASP A 302 -12.34 -18.86 5.29
CA ASP A 302 -13.66 -18.83 5.96
C ASP A 302 -14.07 -20.18 6.54
N ALA A 303 -13.63 -21.27 5.90
CA ALA A 303 -13.84 -22.63 6.39
C ALA A 303 -12.90 -23.03 7.55
N GLY A 304 -12.06 -22.13 8.02
CA GLY A 304 -11.16 -22.38 9.14
C GLY A 304 -9.86 -23.12 8.79
N VAL A 305 -9.51 -23.25 7.50
CA VAL A 305 -8.20 -23.76 7.08
C VAL A 305 -7.11 -22.79 7.54
N ARG A 306 -5.95 -23.32 7.93
CA ARG A 306 -4.78 -22.54 8.37
C ARG A 306 -3.54 -23.01 7.61
N CYS A 307 -2.49 -22.20 7.60
CA CYS A 307 -1.26 -22.49 6.86
C CYS A 307 -0.68 -23.87 7.23
N ASN A 308 -0.66 -24.21 8.51
CA ASN A 308 -0.16 -25.49 9.00
C ASN A 308 -1.09 -26.70 8.69
N THR A 309 -2.26 -26.48 8.13
CA THR A 309 -3.10 -27.59 7.58
C THR A 309 -2.40 -28.23 6.39
N CYS A 310 -1.74 -27.40 5.56
CA CYS A 310 -1.07 -27.83 4.33
C CYS A 310 0.46 -27.88 4.48
N HIS A 311 1.06 -26.99 5.25
CA HIS A 311 2.49 -26.85 5.39
C HIS A 311 3.04 -27.47 6.69
N GLN A 312 4.26 -28.00 6.64
CA GLN A 312 5.06 -28.39 7.79
C GLN A 312 6.08 -27.25 8.06
N PRO A 313 5.87 -26.41 9.11
CA PRO A 313 6.67 -25.22 9.31
C PRO A 313 8.16 -25.49 9.56
N HIS A 314 8.53 -26.59 10.23
CA HIS A 314 9.93 -26.93 10.52
C HIS A 314 10.70 -27.30 9.26
N THR A 315 10.06 -27.90 8.26
CA THR A 315 10.73 -28.31 7.01
C THR A 315 10.53 -27.33 5.87
N SER A 316 9.62 -26.34 6.01
CA SER A 316 9.15 -25.45 4.95
C SER A 316 8.54 -26.19 3.74
N LYS A 317 8.03 -27.41 3.94
CA LYS A 317 7.46 -28.26 2.88
C LYS A 317 5.96 -28.47 3.09
N ILE A 318 5.27 -28.89 2.05
CA ILE A 318 3.89 -29.39 2.17
C ILE A 318 3.87 -30.77 2.84
N ARG A 319 2.79 -31.06 3.56
CA ARG A 319 2.65 -32.29 4.39
C ARG A 319 2.46 -33.56 3.58
N LYS A 320 1.87 -33.46 2.37
CA LYS A 320 1.53 -34.56 1.47
C LYS A 320 1.74 -34.15 0.02
N PRO A 321 1.79 -35.09 -0.93
CA PRO A 321 1.66 -34.76 -2.36
C PRO A 321 0.42 -33.90 -2.62
N VAL A 322 0.52 -32.95 -3.54
CA VAL A 322 -0.48 -31.87 -3.75
C VAL A 322 -1.91 -32.40 -3.88
N ASN A 323 -2.12 -33.39 -4.78
CA ASN A 323 -3.47 -33.89 -5.03
C ASN A 323 -4.04 -34.61 -3.81
N ASP A 324 -3.24 -35.42 -3.12
CA ASP A 324 -3.67 -36.12 -1.88
C ASP A 324 -4.05 -35.13 -0.78
N LEU A 325 -3.24 -34.05 -0.65
CA LEU A 325 -3.53 -33.00 0.32
C LEU A 325 -4.88 -32.32 0.07
N CYS A 326 -5.20 -32.01 -1.18
CA CYS A 326 -6.49 -31.42 -1.55
C CYS A 326 -7.64 -32.39 -1.33
N LEU A 327 -7.43 -33.68 -1.70
CA LEU A 327 -8.46 -34.71 -1.61
C LEU A 327 -8.79 -35.12 -0.17
N ASP A 328 -7.92 -34.89 0.82
CA ASP A 328 -8.27 -35.10 2.24
C ASP A 328 -9.58 -34.39 2.62
N CYS A 329 -9.87 -33.25 2.02
CA CYS A 329 -11.08 -32.47 2.26
C CYS A 329 -12.04 -32.45 1.08
N HIS A 330 -11.58 -32.53 -0.16
CA HIS A 330 -12.39 -32.38 -1.36
C HIS A 330 -12.91 -33.70 -1.95
N GLN A 331 -12.46 -34.86 -1.47
CA GLN A 331 -12.95 -36.16 -1.91
C GLN A 331 -14.34 -36.48 -1.35
N SER A 332 -14.77 -35.83 -0.30
CA SER A 332 -16.08 -36.02 0.36
C SER A 332 -16.89 -34.72 0.35
N SER A 333 -18.21 -34.86 0.45
CA SER A 333 -19.13 -33.72 0.57
C SER A 333 -19.09 -33.02 1.96
N MET A 334 -17.92 -32.92 2.57
CA MET A 334 -17.76 -32.26 3.88
C MET A 334 -18.22 -30.79 3.82
N GLY A 335 -19.02 -30.38 4.76
CA GLY A 335 -19.52 -29.03 4.92
C GLY A 335 -20.40 -28.51 3.78
N GLY A 336 -21.14 -29.40 3.08
CA GLY A 336 -22.05 -29.02 2.00
C GLY A 336 -21.38 -28.75 0.65
N ARG A 337 -20.09 -29.09 0.50
CA ARG A 337 -19.34 -28.95 -0.75
C ARG A 337 -19.61 -30.07 -1.72
N ILE A 338 -19.44 -29.81 -3.01
CA ILE A 338 -19.47 -30.85 -4.04
C ILE A 338 -18.21 -31.69 -3.90
N ALA A 339 -18.36 -32.99 -3.75
CA ALA A 339 -17.27 -33.95 -3.78
C ALA A 339 -16.57 -33.90 -5.16
N ILE A 340 -15.25 -33.82 -5.16
CA ILE A 340 -14.43 -33.83 -6.36
C ILE A 340 -14.02 -35.29 -6.66
N ASP A 341 -14.43 -35.79 -7.81
CA ASP A 341 -13.88 -37.02 -8.36
C ASP A 341 -12.75 -36.66 -9.32
N PRO A 342 -11.47 -36.91 -8.97
CA PRO A 342 -10.34 -36.60 -9.82
C PRO A 342 -10.44 -37.26 -11.21
N ALA A 343 -11.17 -38.38 -11.30
CA ALA A 343 -11.36 -39.08 -12.56
C ALA A 343 -12.32 -38.35 -13.51
N THR A 344 -13.16 -37.46 -13.06
CA THR A 344 -14.17 -36.71 -13.83
C THR A 344 -13.96 -35.18 -13.81
N HIS A 345 -13.07 -34.69 -12.97
CA HIS A 345 -12.74 -33.27 -12.82
C HIS A 345 -11.42 -32.94 -13.55
N GLY A 346 -11.41 -31.88 -14.34
CA GLY A 346 -10.19 -31.39 -15.00
C GLY A 346 -9.93 -31.89 -16.42
N CYS A 347 -8.72 -31.62 -16.91
CA CYS A 347 -8.29 -31.87 -18.29
C CYS A 347 -7.86 -33.33 -18.52
N ARG A 348 -8.81 -34.19 -18.77
CA ARG A 348 -8.60 -35.64 -18.99
C ARG A 348 -7.72 -36.11 -20.15
N PRO A 349 -7.60 -35.38 -21.26
CA PRO A 349 -6.76 -35.87 -22.39
C PRO A 349 -5.30 -36.15 -22.04
N HIS A 350 -4.83 -35.61 -20.90
CA HIS A 350 -3.43 -35.67 -20.47
C HIS A 350 -3.13 -36.76 -19.42
N GLY A 351 -4.14 -37.54 -19.00
CA GLY A 351 -3.98 -38.59 -17.99
C GLY A 351 -4.11 -38.09 -16.53
N PRO A 352 -4.23 -38.99 -15.54
CA PRO A 352 -4.47 -38.61 -14.15
C PRO A 352 -3.31 -37.89 -13.47
N ASP A 353 -2.09 -38.02 -13.98
CA ASP A 353 -0.88 -37.41 -13.43
C ASP A 353 -0.47 -36.11 -14.13
N ALA A 354 -1.20 -35.71 -15.17
CA ALA A 354 -0.78 -34.63 -16.08
C ALA A 354 -1.16 -33.22 -15.59
N ALA A 355 -2.08 -33.09 -14.61
CA ALA A 355 -2.44 -31.81 -14.01
C ALA A 355 -2.68 -31.97 -12.51
N GLN A 356 -1.96 -31.19 -11.72
CA GLN A 356 -2.20 -31.11 -10.30
C GLN A 356 -3.33 -30.11 -10.02
N CYS A 357 -4.01 -30.23 -8.89
CA CYS A 357 -5.05 -29.29 -8.48
C CYS A 357 -4.54 -27.84 -8.47
N THR A 358 -3.29 -27.66 -8.08
CA THR A 358 -2.62 -26.36 -8.05
C THR A 358 -2.39 -25.75 -9.43
N ASP A 359 -2.25 -26.53 -10.49
CA ASP A 359 -2.03 -25.99 -11.83
C ASP A 359 -3.22 -25.16 -12.32
N CYS A 360 -4.42 -25.48 -11.82
CA CYS A 360 -5.64 -24.76 -12.17
C CYS A 360 -6.08 -23.77 -11.09
N HIS A 361 -5.99 -24.15 -9.80
CA HIS A 361 -6.59 -23.40 -8.69
C HIS A 361 -5.60 -22.51 -7.93
N TYR A 362 -4.31 -22.67 -8.18
CA TYR A 362 -3.23 -21.89 -7.57
C TYR A 362 -2.35 -21.28 -8.67
N PRO A 363 -2.81 -20.26 -9.38
CA PRO A 363 -1.99 -19.62 -10.38
C PRO A 363 -0.68 -19.13 -9.76
N GLN A 364 0.38 -19.10 -10.56
CA GLN A 364 1.68 -18.64 -10.10
C GLN A 364 2.00 -17.28 -10.68
N THR A 365 2.54 -16.40 -9.82
CA THR A 365 3.08 -15.10 -10.20
C THR A 365 4.57 -15.07 -9.88
N PRO A 366 5.45 -14.60 -10.79
CA PRO A 366 6.87 -14.48 -10.49
C PRO A 366 7.11 -13.34 -9.50
N TYR A 367 7.81 -13.65 -8.41
CA TYR A 367 8.33 -12.69 -7.46
C TYR A 367 9.83 -12.52 -7.72
N MET A 368 10.31 -11.28 -7.80
CA MET A 368 11.72 -10.97 -8.11
C MET A 368 12.24 -11.77 -9.33
N GLN A 369 11.47 -11.85 -10.39
CA GLN A 369 11.75 -12.51 -11.68
C GLN A 369 11.94 -14.04 -11.63
N ARG A 370 12.30 -14.63 -10.53
CA ARG A 370 12.71 -16.05 -10.43
C ARG A 370 11.84 -16.88 -9.49
N HIS A 371 11.21 -16.27 -8.49
CA HIS A 371 10.44 -16.99 -7.48
C HIS A 371 8.96 -17.09 -7.87
N TRP A 372 8.59 -18.17 -8.53
CA TRP A 372 7.21 -18.47 -8.87
C TRP A 372 6.43 -18.84 -7.61
N ARG A 373 5.59 -17.94 -7.14
CA ARG A 373 4.74 -18.15 -5.95
C ARG A 373 3.33 -18.49 -6.36
N HIS A 374 2.74 -19.46 -5.65
CA HIS A 374 1.34 -19.81 -5.82
C HIS A 374 0.43 -18.78 -5.14
N ASP A 375 -0.57 -18.33 -5.90
CA ASP A 375 -1.65 -17.48 -5.39
C ASP A 375 -2.57 -18.30 -4.50
N HIS A 376 -2.66 -17.97 -3.21
CA HIS A 376 -3.46 -18.65 -2.20
C HIS A 376 -4.93 -18.19 -2.15
N GLY A 377 -5.40 -17.41 -3.12
CA GLY A 377 -6.82 -17.09 -3.32
C GLY A 377 -7.67 -18.30 -3.76
N MET A 378 -6.99 -19.36 -4.23
CA MET A 378 -7.62 -20.63 -4.64
C MET A 378 -8.74 -20.40 -5.65
N THR A 379 -8.42 -19.66 -6.69
CA THR A 379 -9.36 -19.20 -7.71
C THR A 379 -9.89 -20.34 -8.57
N ILE A 380 -11.03 -20.12 -9.17
CA ILE A 380 -11.58 -21.02 -10.19
C ILE A 380 -11.25 -20.40 -11.54
N PRO A 381 -10.53 -21.11 -12.43
CA PRO A 381 -10.19 -20.58 -13.77
C PRO A 381 -11.45 -20.13 -14.53
N ASP A 382 -11.38 -18.92 -15.07
CA ASP A 382 -12.50 -18.33 -15.81
C ASP A 382 -11.99 -17.62 -17.10
N PRO A 383 -11.91 -18.35 -18.23
CA PRO A 383 -11.46 -17.76 -19.48
C PRO A 383 -12.32 -16.60 -20.01
N GLN A 384 -13.60 -16.52 -19.59
CA GLN A 384 -14.46 -15.41 -19.97
C GLN A 384 -13.95 -14.09 -19.36
N LEU A 385 -13.47 -14.12 -18.13
CA LEU A 385 -12.84 -12.96 -17.48
C LEU A 385 -11.51 -12.56 -18.14
N THR A 386 -10.80 -13.51 -18.72
CA THR A 386 -9.62 -13.22 -19.53
C THR A 386 -9.99 -12.40 -20.76
N LYS A 387 -11.05 -12.81 -21.48
CA LYS A 387 -11.53 -12.11 -22.66
C LYS A 387 -12.02 -10.68 -22.34
N GLU A 388 -12.71 -10.52 -21.23
CA GLU A 388 -13.33 -9.27 -20.85
C GLU A 388 -12.34 -8.27 -20.22
N PHE A 389 -11.41 -8.75 -19.39
CA PHE A 389 -10.59 -7.91 -18.49
C PHE A 389 -9.11 -8.29 -18.46
N GLY A 390 -8.65 -9.23 -19.27
CA GLY A 390 -7.24 -9.66 -19.26
C GLY A 390 -6.82 -10.47 -18.04
N ILE A 391 -7.76 -10.92 -17.19
CA ILE A 391 -7.45 -11.74 -16.01
C ILE A 391 -6.91 -13.10 -16.46
N PRO A 392 -5.74 -13.54 -15.97
CA PRO A 392 -5.15 -14.79 -16.43
C PRO A 392 -6.01 -16.01 -16.07
N ASN A 393 -6.03 -17.01 -16.97
CA ASN A 393 -6.69 -18.28 -16.73
C ASN A 393 -5.73 -19.46 -16.88
N ALA A 394 -6.02 -20.56 -16.18
CA ALA A 394 -5.18 -21.75 -16.16
C ALA A 394 -5.09 -22.46 -17.52
N CYS A 395 -6.15 -22.40 -18.36
CA CYS A 395 -6.17 -23.09 -19.64
C CYS A 395 -5.05 -22.58 -20.57
N ASN A 396 -4.97 -21.26 -20.74
CA ASN A 396 -3.97 -20.65 -21.63
C ASN A 396 -2.56 -20.62 -21.04
N ARG A 397 -2.37 -20.90 -19.75
CA ARG A 397 -1.03 -21.08 -19.16
C ARG A 397 -0.35 -22.33 -19.71
N CYS A 398 -1.09 -23.42 -19.89
CA CYS A 398 -0.60 -24.66 -20.49
C CYS A 398 -0.79 -24.68 -22.01
N HIS A 399 -1.92 -24.22 -22.53
CA HIS A 399 -2.29 -24.18 -23.94
C HIS A 399 -2.00 -22.81 -24.56
N GLN A 400 -0.73 -22.41 -24.55
CA GLN A 400 -0.28 -21.10 -25.06
C GLN A 400 -0.50 -20.92 -26.57
N ASP A 401 -0.62 -22.03 -27.32
CA ASP A 401 -0.91 -22.06 -28.74
C ASP A 401 -2.40 -21.89 -29.08
N LYS A 402 -3.28 -21.88 -28.08
CA LYS A 402 -4.73 -21.74 -28.21
C LYS A 402 -5.22 -20.36 -27.90
N SER A 403 -6.32 -19.95 -28.56
CA SER A 403 -6.98 -18.70 -28.27
C SER A 403 -7.76 -18.74 -26.94
N VAL A 404 -8.09 -17.57 -26.41
CA VAL A 404 -8.98 -17.45 -25.24
C VAL A 404 -10.39 -17.97 -25.57
N ASP A 405 -10.87 -17.78 -26.82
CA ASP A 405 -12.17 -18.33 -27.25
C ASP A 405 -12.19 -19.86 -27.19
N TRP A 406 -11.11 -20.52 -27.63
CA TRP A 406 -10.97 -21.97 -27.43
C TRP A 406 -11.04 -22.38 -25.96
N ALA A 407 -10.43 -21.60 -25.07
CA ALA A 407 -10.47 -21.88 -23.63
C ALA A 407 -11.89 -21.71 -23.07
N ILE A 408 -12.64 -20.71 -23.54
CA ILE A 408 -14.06 -20.49 -23.19
C ILE A 408 -14.90 -21.68 -23.63
N GLU A 409 -14.84 -22.05 -24.91
CA GLU A 409 -15.59 -23.20 -25.46
C GLU A 409 -15.27 -24.50 -24.73
N SER A 410 -13.99 -24.71 -24.41
CA SER A 410 -13.54 -25.90 -23.66
C SER A 410 -14.09 -25.91 -22.23
N ALA A 411 -14.06 -24.77 -21.52
CA ALA A 411 -14.59 -24.66 -20.17
C ALA A 411 -16.13 -24.82 -20.14
N GLU A 412 -16.84 -24.25 -21.10
CA GLU A 412 -18.29 -24.39 -21.24
C GLU A 412 -18.68 -25.84 -21.55
N LYS A 413 -17.93 -26.51 -22.43
CA LYS A 413 -18.15 -27.92 -22.74
C LYS A 413 -17.92 -28.84 -21.53
N MET A 414 -16.94 -28.53 -20.69
CA MET A 414 -16.62 -29.34 -19.50
C MET A 414 -17.56 -29.07 -18.32
N TYR A 415 -17.95 -27.82 -18.11
CA TYR A 415 -18.59 -27.38 -16.89
C TYR A 415 -19.99 -26.80 -17.09
N GLY A 416 -20.37 -26.39 -18.32
CA GLY A 416 -21.70 -25.87 -18.66
C GLY A 416 -22.11 -24.71 -17.79
N GLU A 417 -23.35 -24.77 -17.28
CA GLU A 417 -23.94 -23.75 -16.41
C GLU A 417 -23.15 -23.46 -15.11
N ARG A 418 -22.26 -24.39 -14.70
CA ARG A 418 -21.37 -24.18 -13.54
C ARG A 418 -20.37 -23.06 -13.77
N MET A 419 -20.22 -22.58 -15.02
CA MET A 419 -19.39 -21.42 -15.33
C MET A 419 -20.07 -20.09 -14.97
N ASP A 420 -21.39 -20.05 -14.82
CA ASP A 420 -22.11 -18.88 -14.32
C ASP A 420 -22.09 -18.89 -12.78
N ARG A 421 -21.17 -18.10 -12.21
CA ARG A 421 -20.85 -18.13 -10.77
C ARG A 421 -20.93 -16.73 -10.15
N PRO A 422 -21.27 -16.66 -8.84
CA PRO A 422 -21.20 -15.39 -8.10
C PRO A 422 -19.82 -14.73 -8.17
N THR A 423 -18.73 -15.51 -8.22
CA THR A 423 -17.36 -14.99 -8.36
C THR A 423 -17.12 -14.27 -9.67
N ARG A 424 -17.70 -14.76 -10.79
CA ARG A 424 -17.65 -14.09 -12.10
C ARG A 424 -18.41 -12.77 -12.05
N ARG A 425 -19.61 -12.76 -11.50
CA ARG A 425 -20.42 -11.52 -11.34
C ARG A 425 -19.67 -10.50 -10.51
N ARG A 426 -19.08 -10.91 -9.38
CA ARG A 426 -18.25 -10.06 -8.52
C ARG A 426 -17.07 -9.45 -9.30
N ALA A 427 -16.30 -10.27 -9.99
CA ALA A 427 -15.14 -9.80 -10.76
C ALA A 427 -15.51 -8.77 -11.83
N ARG A 428 -16.62 -8.98 -12.54
CA ARG A 428 -17.14 -8.03 -13.55
C ARG A 428 -17.50 -6.68 -12.92
N VAL A 429 -18.21 -6.69 -11.80
CA VAL A 429 -18.61 -5.46 -11.10
C VAL A 429 -17.38 -4.70 -10.60
N LEU A 430 -16.42 -5.41 -9.96
CA LEU A 430 -15.20 -4.78 -9.47
C LEU A 430 -14.31 -4.26 -10.61
N ALA A 431 -14.25 -4.97 -11.75
CA ALA A 431 -13.53 -4.50 -12.93
C ALA A 431 -14.12 -3.20 -13.48
N ARG A 432 -15.45 -3.10 -13.55
CA ARG A 432 -16.15 -1.87 -14.00
C ARG A 432 -15.90 -0.70 -13.05
N LEU A 433 -15.98 -0.93 -11.73
CA LEU A 433 -15.66 0.10 -10.73
C LEU A 433 -14.21 0.57 -10.85
N LYS A 434 -13.27 -0.35 -11.08
CA LYS A 434 -11.84 -0.02 -11.29
C LYS A 434 -11.62 0.84 -12.54
N GLN A 435 -12.53 0.78 -13.52
CA GLN A 435 -12.54 1.62 -14.71
C GLN A 435 -13.37 2.90 -14.55
N HIS A 436 -13.81 3.23 -13.32
CA HIS A 436 -14.68 4.37 -13.00
C HIS A 436 -16.05 4.31 -13.71
N ASP A 437 -16.55 3.11 -14.04
CA ASP A 437 -17.91 2.93 -14.53
C ASP A 437 -18.91 2.92 -13.36
N PHE A 438 -19.41 4.09 -13.01
CA PHE A 438 -20.35 4.26 -11.89
C PHE A 438 -21.74 3.65 -12.14
N THR A 439 -22.04 3.19 -13.36
CA THR A 439 -23.29 2.46 -13.61
C THR A 439 -23.30 1.09 -12.92
N ALA A 440 -22.11 0.59 -12.51
CA ALA A 440 -21.97 -0.65 -11.73
C ALA A 440 -22.27 -0.48 -10.23
N VAL A 441 -22.41 0.76 -9.71
CA VAL A 441 -22.53 1.01 -8.26
C VAL A 441 -23.75 0.30 -7.65
N GLY A 442 -24.93 0.38 -8.30
CA GLY A 442 -26.12 -0.29 -7.79
C GLY A 442 -25.91 -1.79 -7.57
N GLU A 443 -25.34 -2.47 -8.58
CA GLU A 443 -25.02 -3.91 -8.49
C GLU A 443 -23.92 -4.20 -7.45
N ALA A 444 -22.95 -3.33 -7.31
CA ALA A 444 -21.88 -3.44 -6.29
C ALA A 444 -22.46 -3.38 -4.87
N LEU A 445 -23.44 -2.50 -4.62
CA LEU A 445 -24.10 -2.36 -3.33
C LEU A 445 -24.94 -3.60 -2.99
N GLU A 446 -25.62 -4.19 -3.98
CA GLU A 446 -26.35 -5.48 -3.79
C GLU A 446 -25.37 -6.60 -3.40
N LEU A 447 -24.25 -6.73 -4.13
CA LEU A 447 -23.25 -7.77 -3.85
C LEU A 447 -22.58 -7.54 -2.49
N LEU A 448 -22.26 -6.31 -2.13
CA LEU A 448 -21.70 -5.96 -0.82
C LEU A 448 -22.67 -6.32 0.32
N ALA A 449 -23.97 -6.09 0.14
CA ALA A 449 -24.98 -6.43 1.15
C ALA A 449 -25.08 -7.95 1.37
N ALA A 450 -24.85 -8.74 0.34
CA ALA A 450 -24.92 -10.21 0.39
C ALA A 450 -23.58 -10.87 0.81
N GLU A 451 -22.45 -10.14 0.72
CA GLU A 451 -21.12 -10.69 0.96
C GLU A 451 -20.87 -10.97 2.45
N LYS A 452 -20.47 -12.18 2.78
CA LYS A 452 -20.19 -12.64 4.16
C LYS A 452 -18.72 -12.50 4.55
N ASN A 453 -17.81 -12.63 3.58
CA ASN A 453 -16.37 -12.52 3.83
C ASN A 453 -15.97 -11.06 4.07
N GLY A 454 -15.35 -10.78 5.23
CA GLY A 454 -14.94 -9.42 5.63
C GLY A 454 -13.88 -8.81 4.70
N ALA A 455 -12.97 -9.62 4.18
CA ALA A 455 -11.96 -9.16 3.25
C ALA A 455 -12.60 -8.72 1.91
N TRP A 456 -13.53 -9.50 1.35
CA TRP A 456 -14.27 -9.07 0.14
C TRP A 456 -15.14 -7.85 0.39
N ARG A 457 -15.79 -7.72 1.56
CA ARG A 457 -16.53 -6.48 1.89
C ARG A 457 -15.59 -5.26 1.87
N SER A 458 -14.37 -5.39 2.41
CA SER A 458 -13.40 -4.30 2.38
C SER A 458 -12.95 -3.95 0.95
N VAL A 459 -12.81 -4.96 0.08
CA VAL A 459 -12.51 -4.75 -1.35
C VAL A 459 -13.62 -3.95 -2.04
N PHE A 460 -14.89 -4.29 -1.81
CA PHE A 460 -16.00 -3.50 -2.36
C PHE A 460 -15.94 -2.03 -1.92
N LEU A 461 -15.67 -1.75 -0.64
CA LEU A 461 -15.57 -0.37 -0.16
C LEU A 461 -14.41 0.38 -0.82
N ARG A 462 -13.24 -0.25 -0.95
CA ARG A 462 -12.08 0.34 -1.63
C ARG A 462 -12.38 0.67 -3.10
N MET A 463 -13.06 -0.23 -3.81
CA MET A 463 -13.47 -0.01 -5.20
C MET A 463 -14.58 1.02 -5.34
N LEU A 464 -15.46 1.18 -4.34
CA LEU A 464 -16.51 2.19 -4.30
C LEU A 464 -16.04 3.57 -3.84
N THR A 465 -14.80 3.71 -3.35
CA THR A 465 -14.29 4.98 -2.82
C THR A 465 -14.44 6.16 -3.81
N PRO A 466 -14.13 6.03 -5.13
CA PRO A 466 -14.38 7.13 -6.07
C PRO A 466 -15.86 7.55 -6.13
N ALA A 467 -16.79 6.60 -5.98
CA ALA A 467 -18.21 6.90 -6.02
C ALA A 467 -18.71 7.76 -4.85
N VAL A 468 -17.89 7.95 -3.81
CA VAL A 468 -18.16 8.91 -2.71
C VAL A 468 -18.06 10.35 -3.18
N TYR A 469 -17.27 10.63 -4.24
CA TYR A 469 -16.86 11.98 -4.63
C TYR A 469 -17.19 12.33 -6.09
N GLU A 470 -16.92 11.42 -7.03
CA GLU A 470 -16.85 11.72 -8.47
C GLU A 470 -18.18 11.76 -9.21
N PRO A 471 -19.22 10.90 -8.94
CA PRO A 471 -20.45 10.92 -9.71
C PRO A 471 -21.14 12.28 -9.64
N ARG A 472 -21.62 12.76 -10.78
CA ARG A 472 -22.42 14.00 -10.85
C ARG A 472 -23.79 13.86 -10.17
N ASP A 473 -24.31 12.64 -10.08
CA ASP A 473 -25.55 12.32 -9.39
C ASP A 473 -25.36 12.43 -7.86
N PRO A 474 -25.97 13.44 -7.22
CA PRO A 474 -25.85 13.65 -5.78
C PRO A 474 -26.53 12.56 -4.96
N ASP A 475 -27.60 11.94 -5.48
CA ASP A 475 -28.32 10.88 -4.79
C ASP A 475 -27.47 9.62 -4.75
N LEU A 476 -26.76 9.30 -5.83
CA LEU A 476 -25.82 8.19 -5.89
C LEU A 476 -24.66 8.41 -4.91
N ARG A 477 -24.04 9.60 -4.89
CA ARG A 477 -23.00 9.93 -3.93
C ARG A 477 -23.48 9.77 -2.48
N GLN A 478 -24.68 10.28 -2.19
CA GLN A 478 -25.24 10.19 -0.84
C GLN A 478 -25.54 8.75 -0.44
N ALA A 479 -26.05 7.92 -1.35
CA ALA A 479 -26.29 6.50 -1.10
C ALA A 479 -24.98 5.75 -0.77
N VAL A 480 -23.92 5.99 -1.55
CA VAL A 480 -22.61 5.37 -1.29
C VAL A 480 -22.02 5.87 0.04
N ARG A 481 -22.09 7.18 0.33
CA ARG A 481 -21.62 7.74 1.61
C ARG A 481 -22.34 7.11 2.80
N GLN A 482 -23.67 6.92 2.70
CA GLN A 482 -24.43 6.28 3.76
C GLN A 482 -23.97 4.84 3.98
N VAL A 483 -23.74 4.07 2.90
CA VAL A 483 -23.20 2.71 3.03
C VAL A 483 -21.82 2.72 3.70
N MET A 484 -20.92 3.65 3.35
CA MET A 484 -19.63 3.79 4.04
C MET A 484 -19.81 4.07 5.55
N ILE A 485 -20.72 4.96 5.91
CA ILE A 485 -21.06 5.27 7.31
C ILE A 485 -21.58 4.01 8.03
N ASP A 486 -22.51 3.29 7.42
CA ASP A 486 -23.09 2.08 8.02
C ASP A 486 -22.03 0.99 8.26
N ARG A 487 -21.02 0.91 7.38
CA ARG A 487 -19.91 -0.05 7.48
C ARG A 487 -18.84 0.31 8.50
N LEU A 488 -18.87 1.49 9.09
CA LEU A 488 -18.06 1.79 10.28
C LEU A 488 -18.41 0.86 11.47
N GLY A 489 -19.64 0.35 11.53
CA GLY A 489 -20.09 -0.64 12.51
C GLY A 489 -19.80 -2.11 12.16
N ASP A 490 -19.12 -2.41 11.07
CA ASP A 490 -18.82 -3.79 10.66
C ASP A 490 -17.85 -4.48 11.65
N PRO A 491 -18.03 -5.77 11.98
CA PRO A 491 -17.15 -6.47 12.90
C PRO A 491 -15.72 -6.67 12.35
N SER A 492 -15.50 -6.57 11.04
CA SER A 492 -14.21 -6.74 10.40
C SER A 492 -13.37 -5.44 10.47
N PRO A 493 -12.14 -5.46 11.04
CA PRO A 493 -11.26 -4.30 11.05
C PRO A 493 -10.84 -3.85 9.65
N LEU A 494 -10.82 -4.74 8.66
CA LEU A 494 -10.56 -4.40 7.26
C LEU A 494 -11.68 -3.54 6.67
N VAL A 495 -12.93 -3.86 7.00
CA VAL A 495 -14.10 -3.10 6.54
C VAL A 495 -14.15 -1.74 7.21
N GLN A 496 -13.94 -1.68 8.52
CA GLN A 496 -13.85 -0.43 9.27
C GLN A 496 -12.75 0.47 8.70
N SER A 497 -11.54 -0.08 8.47
CA SER A 497 -10.42 0.66 7.87
C SER A 497 -10.76 1.23 6.50
N ALA A 498 -11.35 0.41 5.60
CA ALA A 498 -11.73 0.86 4.27
C ALA A 498 -12.81 1.94 4.30
N ALA A 499 -13.79 1.83 5.20
CA ALA A 499 -14.84 2.83 5.37
C ALA A 499 -14.28 4.16 5.91
N ILE A 500 -13.36 4.11 6.88
CA ILE A 500 -12.69 5.32 7.40
C ILE A 500 -11.88 5.99 6.29
N ASP A 501 -11.05 5.24 5.56
CA ASP A 501 -10.20 5.75 4.48
C ASP A 501 -11.07 6.43 3.39
N ALA A 502 -12.23 5.86 3.05
CA ALA A 502 -13.16 6.43 2.08
C ALA A 502 -13.87 7.71 2.58
N LEU A 503 -14.10 7.84 3.88
CA LEU A 503 -14.82 8.97 4.48
C LEU A 503 -13.89 10.10 4.95
N GLU A 504 -12.63 9.81 5.28
CA GLU A 504 -11.66 10.76 5.86
C GLU A 504 -11.59 12.10 5.10
N PRO A 505 -11.53 12.13 3.74
CA PRO A 505 -11.47 13.40 3.02
C PRO A 505 -12.71 14.29 3.14
N LEU A 506 -13.85 13.78 3.64
CA LEU A 506 -15.04 14.59 3.92
C LEU A 506 -14.89 15.47 5.18
N GLY A 507 -13.84 15.24 5.97
CA GLY A 507 -13.48 16.06 7.13
C GLY A 507 -14.56 16.12 8.19
N PRO A 508 -14.87 17.33 8.75
CA PRO A 508 -15.78 17.48 9.88
C PRO A 508 -17.19 16.92 9.68
N ALA A 509 -17.65 16.80 8.42
CA ALA A 509 -19.00 16.30 8.12
C ALA A 509 -19.23 14.85 8.56
N VAL A 510 -18.17 14.07 8.76
CA VAL A 510 -18.23 12.64 9.13
C VAL A 510 -17.55 12.34 10.47
N SER A 511 -16.98 13.35 11.14
CA SER A 511 -16.22 13.18 12.40
C SER A 511 -16.99 12.43 13.47
N ASP A 512 -18.26 12.77 13.68
CA ASP A 512 -19.09 12.14 14.71
C ASP A 512 -19.37 10.65 14.43
N HIS A 513 -19.42 10.25 13.16
CA HIS A 513 -19.57 8.86 12.77
C HIS A 513 -18.28 8.06 12.98
N ILE A 514 -17.11 8.67 12.77
CA ILE A 514 -15.79 8.02 12.92
C ILE A 514 -15.37 7.95 14.40
N ARG A 515 -15.73 8.93 15.22
CA ARG A 515 -15.30 9.06 16.62
C ARG A 515 -15.45 7.80 17.49
N PRO A 516 -16.54 7.01 17.40
CA PRO A 516 -16.66 5.77 18.17
C PRO A 516 -15.53 4.77 17.91
N LEU A 517 -14.93 4.79 16.68
CA LEU A 517 -13.85 3.87 16.30
C LEU A 517 -12.50 4.17 16.96
N LEU A 518 -12.36 5.29 17.67
CA LEU A 518 -11.22 5.53 18.58
C LEU A 518 -11.13 4.49 19.71
N HIS A 519 -12.23 3.74 19.96
CA HIS A 519 -12.31 2.67 20.93
C HIS A 519 -12.56 1.29 20.31
N ALA A 520 -12.31 1.14 19.00
CA ALA A 520 -12.47 -0.13 18.31
C ALA A 520 -11.57 -1.23 18.92
N PRO A 521 -11.96 -2.51 18.84
CA PRO A 521 -11.18 -3.61 19.40
C PRO A 521 -9.76 -3.69 18.82
N TYR A 522 -9.62 -3.47 17.51
CA TYR A 522 -8.36 -3.59 16.79
C TYR A 522 -7.69 -2.22 16.58
N ARG A 523 -6.37 -2.18 16.77
CA ARG A 523 -5.57 -0.95 16.56
C ARG A 523 -5.67 -0.42 15.13
N LEU A 524 -5.79 -1.26 14.11
CA LEU A 524 -5.97 -0.81 12.73
C LEU A 524 -7.10 0.22 12.61
N ALA A 525 -8.29 -0.09 13.11
CA ALA A 525 -9.42 0.84 13.08
C ALA A 525 -9.18 2.06 13.96
N ARG A 526 -8.60 1.88 15.17
CA ARG A 526 -8.32 2.99 16.09
C ARG A 526 -7.35 4.02 15.50
N VAL A 527 -6.23 3.58 14.90
CA VAL A 527 -5.25 4.52 14.34
C VAL A 527 -5.74 5.19 13.07
N LYS A 528 -6.57 4.51 12.25
CA LYS A 528 -7.25 5.12 11.09
C LYS A 528 -8.24 6.19 11.54
N ALA A 529 -9.05 5.91 12.55
CA ALA A 529 -9.96 6.89 13.14
C ALA A 529 -9.20 8.09 13.76
N ALA A 530 -8.11 7.83 14.49
CA ALA A 530 -7.27 8.87 15.05
C ALA A 530 -6.61 9.74 13.96
N TRP A 531 -6.21 9.15 12.84
CA TRP A 531 -5.72 9.90 11.68
C TRP A 531 -6.81 10.76 11.05
N ALA A 532 -8.00 10.21 10.84
CA ALA A 532 -9.14 10.96 10.28
C ALA A 532 -9.54 12.15 11.18
N LEU A 533 -9.39 11.99 12.50
CA LEU A 533 -9.72 13.01 13.50
C LEU A 533 -8.48 13.77 14.04
N ARG A 534 -7.35 13.78 13.31
CA ARG A 534 -6.05 14.29 13.78
C ARG A 534 -6.05 15.73 14.29
N HIS A 535 -7.00 16.55 13.83
CA HIS A 535 -7.16 17.93 14.33
C HIS A 535 -7.68 18.01 15.78
N GLU A 536 -8.31 16.94 16.27
CA GLU A 536 -8.97 16.88 17.57
C GLU A 536 -8.27 15.92 18.55
N ILE A 537 -7.31 15.11 18.05
CA ILE A 537 -6.68 14.05 18.85
C ILE A 537 -5.62 14.61 19.79
N ASP A 538 -5.81 14.35 21.08
CA ASP A 538 -4.74 14.50 22.06
C ASP A 538 -3.72 13.35 21.92
N LEU A 539 -2.49 13.69 21.52
CA LEU A 539 -1.40 12.72 21.37
C LEU A 539 -0.98 12.07 22.71
N GLN A 540 -1.37 12.62 23.85
CA GLN A 540 -1.14 12.01 25.17
C GLN A 540 -2.23 11.00 25.56
N SER A 541 -3.34 10.96 24.84
CA SER A 541 -4.37 9.93 25.03
C SER A 541 -3.84 8.54 24.60
N PRO A 542 -4.46 7.43 25.05
CA PRO A 542 -4.03 6.08 24.63
C PRO A 542 -4.00 5.91 23.10
N VAL A 543 -5.06 6.32 22.39
CA VAL A 543 -5.14 6.22 20.94
C VAL A 543 -4.23 7.23 20.25
N GLY A 544 -4.03 8.41 20.83
CA GLY A 544 -3.07 9.40 20.32
C GLY A 544 -1.62 8.89 20.37
N ARG A 545 -1.25 8.14 21.42
CA ARG A 545 0.04 7.46 21.50
C ARG A 545 0.17 6.35 20.43
N GLU A 546 -0.90 5.59 20.17
CA GLU A 546 -0.90 4.59 19.07
C GLU A 546 -0.66 5.24 17.71
N LEU A 547 -1.31 6.38 17.44
CA LEU A 547 -1.08 7.17 16.23
C LEU A 547 0.37 7.71 16.17
N SER A 548 0.86 8.27 17.27
CA SER A 548 2.24 8.77 17.36
C SER A 548 3.26 7.65 17.12
N ASP A 549 3.05 6.48 17.70
CA ASP A 549 3.92 5.31 17.51
C ASP A 549 3.99 4.88 16.03
N LEU A 550 2.83 4.83 15.34
CA LEU A 550 2.76 4.55 13.90
C LEU A 550 3.54 5.59 13.09
N LEU A 551 3.30 6.87 13.35
CA LEU A 551 3.94 7.97 12.62
C LEU A 551 5.45 7.96 12.80
N VAL A 552 5.92 7.78 14.04
CA VAL A 552 7.36 7.73 14.37
C VAL A 552 8.04 6.48 13.81
N TYR A 553 7.37 5.32 13.85
CA TYR A 553 7.96 4.07 13.36
C TYR A 553 8.30 4.11 11.87
N SER A 554 7.53 4.86 11.09
CA SER A 554 7.69 4.96 9.62
C SER A 554 8.64 6.08 9.17
N LEU A 555 9.21 6.88 10.10
CA LEU A 555 10.02 8.07 9.77
C LEU A 555 11.33 7.80 9.02
N ASP A 556 11.74 6.56 8.93
CA ASP A 556 12.91 6.14 8.14
C ASP A 556 12.59 5.94 6.64
N GLN A 557 11.33 6.08 6.24
CA GLN A 557 10.88 5.98 4.86
C GLN A 557 10.34 7.33 4.35
N PRO A 558 10.49 7.64 3.04
CA PRO A 558 10.01 8.90 2.49
C PRO A 558 8.49 9.09 2.66
N THR A 559 7.70 8.03 2.53
CA THR A 559 6.26 8.04 2.79
C THR A 559 5.93 8.36 4.25
N GLY A 560 6.72 7.84 5.20
CA GLY A 560 6.56 8.14 6.62
C GLY A 560 6.92 9.60 6.94
N ALA A 561 8.03 10.10 6.38
CA ALA A 561 8.42 11.50 6.50
C ALA A 561 7.34 12.44 5.93
N PHE A 562 6.76 12.10 4.78
CA PHE A 562 5.69 12.86 4.15
C PHE A 562 4.40 12.83 4.99
N ARG A 563 4.01 11.67 5.52
CA ARG A 563 2.85 11.54 6.41
C ARG A 563 3.02 12.37 7.67
N TRP A 564 4.19 12.34 8.28
CA TRP A 564 4.50 13.17 9.45
C TRP A 564 4.46 14.66 9.14
N ALA A 565 4.96 15.06 7.95
CA ALA A 565 4.89 16.44 7.49
C ALA A 565 3.43 16.90 7.31
N ASN A 566 2.57 16.06 6.71
CA ASN A 566 1.14 16.35 6.59
C ASN A 566 0.50 16.52 7.97
N PHE A 567 0.78 15.61 8.90
CA PHE A 567 0.29 15.71 10.28
C PHE A 567 0.68 17.03 10.94
N LEU A 568 1.95 17.42 10.85
CA LEU A 568 2.43 18.70 11.40
C LEU A 568 1.77 19.90 10.75
N ASN A 569 1.67 19.89 9.41
CA ASN A 569 1.08 20.98 8.65
C ASN A 569 -0.39 21.19 9.01
N GLU A 570 -1.15 20.11 9.11
CA GLU A 570 -2.58 20.13 9.40
C GLU A 570 -2.89 20.40 10.87
N THR A 571 -1.98 20.06 11.77
CA THR A 571 -2.13 20.36 13.22
C THR A 571 -1.49 21.70 13.64
N GLY A 572 -1.28 22.62 12.69
CA GLY A 572 -0.87 23.99 12.97
C GLY A 572 0.64 24.20 13.20
N LYS A 573 1.48 23.28 12.75
CA LYS A 573 2.95 23.35 12.85
C LYS A 573 3.64 23.40 11.48
N PRO A 574 3.21 24.28 10.53
CA PRO A 574 3.68 24.23 9.15
C PRO A 574 5.19 24.51 9.01
N GLY A 575 5.79 25.32 9.87
CA GLY A 575 7.23 25.56 9.85
C GLY A 575 8.05 24.30 10.16
N GLN A 576 7.57 23.43 11.05
CA GLN A 576 8.23 22.15 11.34
C GLN A 576 7.98 21.12 10.22
N ALA A 577 6.84 21.18 9.56
CA ALA A 577 6.50 20.29 8.44
C ALA A 577 7.46 20.41 7.27
N LEU A 578 7.95 21.62 6.95
CA LEU A 578 8.80 21.86 5.79
C LEU A 578 10.09 21.02 5.79
N SER A 579 10.70 20.82 6.95
CA SER A 579 11.93 20.01 7.06
C SER A 579 11.67 18.53 6.70
N TRP A 580 10.49 18.03 7.02
CA TRP A 580 10.09 16.66 6.73
C TRP A 580 9.61 16.48 5.28
N TYR A 581 8.88 17.44 4.70
CA TYR A 581 8.60 17.45 3.27
C TYR A 581 9.89 17.46 2.45
N LYS A 582 10.84 18.33 2.81
CA LYS A 582 12.16 18.38 2.17
C LYS A 582 12.86 17.02 2.24
N LYS A 583 12.87 16.39 3.43
CA LYS A 583 13.46 15.05 3.64
C LYS A 583 12.79 13.99 2.78
N ALA A 584 11.46 14.00 2.66
CA ALA A 584 10.73 13.06 1.80
C ALA A 584 11.16 13.21 0.33
N VAL A 585 11.25 14.44 -0.17
CA VAL A 585 11.71 14.72 -1.55
C VAL A 585 13.18 14.36 -1.75
N GLU A 586 14.07 14.57 -0.75
CA GLU A 586 15.48 14.19 -0.83
C GLU A 586 15.68 12.67 -0.86
N TRP A 587 14.80 11.91 -0.20
CA TRP A 587 14.87 10.46 -0.14
C TRP A 587 14.20 9.77 -1.32
N ASP A 588 13.24 10.45 -1.95
CA ASP A 588 12.60 10.02 -3.19
C ASP A 588 12.37 11.24 -4.11
N PRO A 589 13.40 11.67 -4.86
CA PRO A 589 13.33 12.85 -5.69
C PRO A 589 12.42 12.68 -6.93
N HIS A 590 12.04 11.45 -7.27
CA HIS A 590 11.20 11.13 -8.42
C HIS A 590 9.71 11.01 -8.05
N SER A 591 9.34 11.20 -6.78
CA SER A 591 7.95 11.23 -6.36
C SER A 591 7.30 12.60 -6.63
N ALA A 592 6.50 12.69 -7.68
CA ALA A 592 5.71 13.86 -7.97
C ALA A 592 4.75 14.23 -6.82
N PRO A 593 4.03 13.29 -6.17
CA PRO A 593 3.17 13.60 -5.02
C PRO A 593 3.89 14.26 -3.84
N PHE A 594 5.15 13.87 -3.53
CA PHE A 594 5.90 14.50 -2.45
C PHE A 594 6.26 15.94 -2.78
N ARG A 595 6.63 16.21 -4.03
CA ARG A 595 6.90 17.58 -4.50
C ARG A 595 5.65 18.45 -4.46
N HIS A 596 4.49 17.91 -4.86
CA HIS A 596 3.22 18.61 -4.78
C HIS A 596 2.89 19.01 -3.33
N GLY A 597 2.90 18.06 -2.39
CA GLY A 597 2.62 18.37 -0.98
C GLY A 597 3.62 19.38 -0.40
N TYR A 598 4.90 19.29 -0.76
CA TYR A 598 5.92 20.25 -0.34
C TYR A 598 5.65 21.64 -0.93
N ALA A 599 5.31 21.73 -2.22
CA ALA A 599 4.97 22.98 -2.87
C ALA A 599 3.75 23.66 -2.26
N VAL A 600 2.69 22.90 -1.97
CA VAL A 600 1.49 23.42 -1.29
C VAL A 600 1.83 23.98 0.09
N ALA A 601 2.68 23.29 0.86
CA ALA A 601 3.10 23.79 2.17
C ALA A 601 3.95 25.05 2.08
N LEU A 602 4.84 25.16 1.08
CA LEU A 602 5.63 26.34 0.81
C LEU A 602 4.76 27.54 0.39
N SER A 603 3.78 27.32 -0.52
CA SER A 603 2.85 28.36 -0.97
C SER A 603 2.05 28.94 0.21
N ARG A 604 1.50 28.09 1.07
CA ARG A 604 0.77 28.53 2.30
C ARG A 604 1.61 29.41 3.22
N LEU A 605 2.93 29.27 3.18
CA LEU A 605 3.88 30.09 3.94
C LEU A 605 4.43 31.28 3.16
N GLY A 606 3.90 31.56 1.96
CA GLY A 606 4.32 32.65 1.09
C GLY A 606 5.70 32.45 0.43
N ARG A 607 6.28 31.23 0.49
CA ARG A 607 7.58 30.90 -0.13
C ARG A 607 7.38 30.51 -1.61
N LEU A 608 6.81 31.43 -2.39
CA LEU A 608 6.28 31.14 -3.72
C LEU A 608 7.33 30.70 -4.73
N ASP A 609 8.56 31.27 -4.72
CA ASP A 609 9.63 30.86 -5.63
C ASP A 609 10.05 29.41 -5.41
N GLU A 610 10.10 28.96 -4.15
CA GLU A 610 10.43 27.59 -3.80
C GLU A 610 9.27 26.64 -4.13
N ALA A 611 8.04 27.08 -3.91
CA ALA A 611 6.84 26.32 -4.32
C ALA A 611 6.81 26.11 -5.84
N LEU A 612 7.11 27.17 -6.61
CA LEU A 612 7.20 27.10 -8.06
C LEU A 612 8.25 26.08 -8.52
N ALA A 613 9.44 26.10 -7.93
CA ALA A 613 10.51 25.16 -8.27
C ALA A 613 10.08 23.69 -8.05
N GLN A 614 9.40 23.39 -6.94
CA GLN A 614 8.90 22.04 -6.68
C GLN A 614 7.76 21.66 -7.63
N MET A 615 6.87 22.60 -7.96
CA MET A 615 5.73 22.34 -8.84
C MET A 615 6.17 22.11 -10.29
N LEU A 616 7.15 22.88 -10.80
CA LEU A 616 7.72 22.67 -12.13
C LEU A 616 8.33 21.27 -12.26
N GLU A 617 9.04 20.83 -11.25
CA GLU A 617 9.61 19.48 -11.24
C GLU A 617 8.52 18.42 -11.11
N GLY A 618 7.44 18.66 -10.35
CA GLY A 618 6.27 17.78 -10.29
C GLY A 618 5.63 17.60 -11.67
N VAL A 619 5.41 18.68 -12.41
CA VAL A 619 4.89 18.65 -13.80
C VAL A 619 5.84 17.89 -14.74
N ARG A 620 7.16 18.03 -14.56
CA ARG A 620 8.15 17.27 -15.35
C ARG A 620 8.06 15.78 -15.12
N LEU A 621 7.86 15.37 -13.86
CA LEU A 621 7.75 13.97 -13.47
C LEU A 621 6.42 13.34 -13.86
N ALA A 622 5.33 14.10 -13.80
CA ALA A 622 3.98 13.63 -14.12
C ALA A 622 3.30 14.55 -15.16
N PRO A 623 3.78 14.57 -16.41
CA PRO A 623 3.33 15.55 -17.41
C PRO A 623 1.88 15.35 -17.88
N GLN A 624 1.30 14.18 -17.66
CA GLN A 624 -0.09 13.85 -18.03
C GLN A 624 -1.06 13.96 -16.85
N ASP A 625 -0.58 14.32 -15.65
CA ASP A 625 -1.44 14.52 -14.50
C ASP A 625 -1.92 15.98 -14.43
N GLY A 626 -3.23 16.18 -14.65
CA GLY A 626 -3.87 17.50 -14.64
C GLY A 626 -3.77 18.21 -13.29
N LEU A 627 -3.67 17.48 -12.17
CA LEU A 627 -3.55 18.07 -10.84
C LEU A 627 -2.28 18.93 -10.71
N PHE A 628 -1.15 18.45 -11.25
CA PHE A 628 0.10 19.23 -11.21
C PHE A 628 0.03 20.46 -12.08
N ALA A 629 -0.59 20.36 -13.26
CA ALA A 629 -0.82 21.52 -14.13
C ALA A 629 -1.73 22.57 -13.48
N HIS A 630 -2.82 22.12 -12.84
CA HIS A 630 -3.72 22.99 -12.09
C HIS A 630 -3.00 23.69 -10.93
N SER A 631 -2.29 22.92 -10.10
CA SER A 631 -1.58 23.47 -8.94
C SER A 631 -0.46 24.44 -9.33
N LEU A 632 0.23 24.18 -10.46
CA LEU A 632 1.20 25.12 -11.04
C LEU A 632 0.53 26.42 -11.43
N GLY A 633 -0.67 26.34 -12.03
CA GLY A 633 -1.46 27.53 -12.39
C GLY A 633 -1.83 28.35 -11.17
N LEU A 634 -2.20 27.71 -10.06
CA LEU A 634 -2.50 28.41 -8.80
C LEU A 634 -1.26 29.12 -8.23
N VAL A 635 -0.09 28.49 -8.22
CA VAL A 635 1.16 29.11 -7.77
C VAL A 635 1.51 30.32 -8.63
N TYR A 636 1.41 30.22 -9.96
CA TYR A 636 1.60 31.37 -10.85
C TYR A 636 0.60 32.48 -10.58
N GLY A 637 -0.68 32.15 -10.31
CA GLY A 637 -1.70 33.12 -9.95
C GLY A 637 -1.38 33.88 -8.66
N GLU A 638 -0.92 33.19 -7.62
CA GLU A 638 -0.47 33.77 -6.35
C GLU A 638 0.75 34.70 -6.54
N MET A 639 1.63 34.39 -7.48
CA MET A 639 2.77 35.24 -7.87
C MET A 639 2.40 36.43 -8.78
N GLY A 640 1.14 36.56 -9.20
CA GLY A 640 0.68 37.55 -10.15
C GLY A 640 1.12 37.31 -11.60
N ARG A 641 1.66 36.14 -11.91
CA ARG A 641 2.12 35.71 -13.24
C ARG A 641 0.94 35.17 -14.05
N LEU A 642 -0.01 36.05 -14.35
CA LEU A 642 -1.31 35.68 -14.94
C LEU A 642 -1.22 34.97 -16.30
N PRO A 643 -0.34 35.37 -17.26
CA PRO A 643 -0.23 34.64 -18.52
C PRO A 643 0.19 33.19 -18.34
N GLU A 644 1.16 32.91 -17.46
CA GLU A 644 1.62 31.55 -17.17
C GLU A 644 0.57 30.78 -16.36
N ALA A 645 -0.14 31.43 -15.45
CA ALA A 645 -1.26 30.84 -14.71
C ALA A 645 -2.34 30.32 -15.66
N ARG A 646 -2.75 31.17 -16.61
CA ARG A 646 -3.73 30.84 -17.65
C ARG A 646 -3.28 29.64 -18.49
N GLU A 647 -2.01 29.62 -18.95
CA GLU A 647 -1.48 28.52 -19.74
C GLU A 647 -1.52 27.18 -18.97
N ALA A 648 -1.09 27.19 -17.71
CA ALA A 648 -1.07 26.02 -16.87
C ALA A 648 -2.49 25.51 -16.55
N LEU A 649 -3.44 26.42 -16.23
CA LEU A 649 -4.86 26.07 -15.99
C LEU A 649 -5.54 25.57 -17.26
N ALA A 650 -5.26 26.16 -18.42
CA ALA A 650 -5.80 25.67 -19.69
C ALA A 650 -5.31 24.25 -20.00
N ARG A 651 -4.05 23.94 -19.71
CA ARG A 651 -3.51 22.57 -19.80
C ARG A 651 -4.22 21.63 -18.83
N ALA A 652 -4.47 22.05 -17.59
CA ALA A 652 -5.16 21.25 -16.60
C ALA A 652 -6.56 20.80 -17.08
N VAL A 653 -7.39 21.73 -17.55
CA VAL A 653 -8.74 21.43 -18.04
C VAL A 653 -8.73 20.64 -19.35
N ALA A 654 -7.66 20.73 -20.15
CA ALA A 654 -7.48 19.89 -21.33
C ALA A 654 -7.16 18.43 -20.97
N LEU A 655 -6.40 18.21 -19.89
CA LEU A 655 -6.06 16.87 -19.39
C LEU A 655 -7.24 16.22 -18.65
N VAL A 656 -7.99 17.01 -17.87
CA VAL A 656 -9.12 16.52 -17.05
C VAL A 656 -10.28 17.51 -17.20
N PRO A 657 -11.12 17.33 -18.25
CA PRO A 657 -12.13 18.32 -18.64
C PRO A 657 -13.39 18.35 -17.77
N ASP A 658 -13.56 17.41 -16.87
CA ASP A 658 -14.75 17.26 -16.03
C ASP A 658 -14.63 17.90 -14.63
N GLN A 659 -13.50 18.54 -14.31
CA GLN A 659 -13.26 19.20 -13.04
C GLN A 659 -13.79 20.64 -13.04
N SER A 660 -14.99 20.86 -12.51
CA SER A 660 -15.68 22.15 -12.49
C SER A 660 -14.83 23.27 -11.87
N ARG A 661 -14.17 22.99 -10.75
CA ARG A 661 -13.31 23.97 -10.05
C ARG A 661 -12.11 24.41 -10.87
N TRP A 662 -11.56 23.56 -11.74
CA TRP A 662 -10.45 23.93 -12.60
C TRP A 662 -10.87 24.90 -13.71
N TRP A 663 -12.05 24.67 -14.28
CA TRP A 663 -12.66 25.62 -15.22
C TRP A 663 -12.97 26.96 -14.56
N TYR A 664 -13.45 26.95 -13.32
CA TYR A 664 -13.66 28.17 -12.54
C TYR A 664 -12.36 28.96 -12.37
N ASN A 665 -11.24 28.29 -11.96
CA ASN A 665 -9.96 28.94 -11.79
C ASN A 665 -9.39 29.48 -13.11
N LEU A 666 -9.59 28.76 -14.22
CA LEU A 666 -9.24 29.25 -15.56
C LEU A 666 -10.08 30.50 -15.90
N GLY A 667 -11.37 30.49 -15.65
CA GLY A 667 -12.26 31.62 -15.89
C GLY A 667 -11.84 32.88 -15.12
N LEU A 668 -11.42 32.71 -13.85
CA LEU A 668 -10.88 33.83 -13.05
C LEU A 668 -9.58 34.38 -13.61
N ALA A 669 -8.67 33.50 -14.07
CA ALA A 669 -7.40 33.92 -14.68
C ALA A 669 -7.63 34.66 -16.01
N GLU A 670 -8.54 34.18 -16.86
CA GLU A 670 -8.92 34.85 -18.12
C GLU A 670 -9.58 36.23 -17.87
N ASN A 671 -10.43 36.33 -16.83
CA ASN A 671 -11.03 37.61 -16.45
C ASN A 671 -9.96 38.62 -15.99
N GLN A 672 -9.01 38.21 -15.20
CA GLN A 672 -7.92 39.09 -14.75
C GLN A 672 -7.01 39.56 -15.89
N LEU A 673 -6.92 38.77 -16.97
CA LEU A 673 -6.22 39.14 -18.21
C LEU A 673 -7.05 40.02 -19.14
N GLY A 674 -8.33 40.27 -18.82
CA GLY A 674 -9.27 41.00 -19.69
C GLY A 674 -9.84 40.16 -20.83
N ASN A 675 -9.67 38.86 -20.85
CA ASN A 675 -10.17 37.95 -21.86
C ASN A 675 -11.62 37.54 -21.52
N PHE A 676 -12.53 38.49 -21.47
CA PHE A 676 -13.89 38.32 -20.90
C PHE A 676 -14.72 37.21 -21.54
N ASP A 677 -14.66 37.07 -22.88
CA ASP A 677 -15.42 36.01 -23.55
C ASP A 677 -14.90 34.62 -23.19
N ALA A 678 -13.59 34.45 -23.06
CA ALA A 678 -12.97 33.19 -22.59
C ALA A 678 -13.28 32.92 -21.13
N ALA A 679 -13.29 33.95 -20.28
CA ALA A 679 -13.66 33.86 -18.88
C ALA A 679 -15.11 33.37 -18.71
N VAL A 680 -16.05 33.98 -19.46
CA VAL A 680 -17.46 33.56 -19.45
C VAL A 680 -17.61 32.12 -19.90
N ALA A 681 -16.98 31.72 -21.02
CA ALA A 681 -17.06 30.35 -21.53
C ALA A 681 -16.54 29.33 -20.52
N ALA A 682 -15.42 29.63 -19.81
CA ALA A 682 -14.88 28.77 -18.82
C ALA A 682 -15.77 28.65 -17.57
N LEU A 683 -16.36 29.76 -17.11
CA LEU A 683 -17.28 29.77 -15.97
C LEU A 683 -18.62 29.09 -16.27
N GLU A 684 -19.15 29.27 -17.50
CA GLU A 684 -20.34 28.55 -17.96
C GLU A 684 -20.08 27.05 -18.02
N LYS A 685 -18.88 26.63 -18.42
CA LYS A 685 -18.47 25.23 -18.37
C LYS A 685 -18.36 24.70 -16.93
N ALA A 686 -17.85 25.51 -16.00
CA ALA A 686 -17.83 25.14 -14.59
C ALA A 686 -19.24 24.95 -14.00
N GLU A 687 -20.16 25.86 -14.33
CA GLU A 687 -21.57 25.81 -13.93
C GLU A 687 -22.31 24.61 -14.57
N GLU A 688 -22.06 24.33 -15.87
CA GLU A 688 -22.59 23.13 -16.55
C GLU A 688 -22.19 21.85 -15.85
N LEU A 689 -20.89 21.76 -15.43
CA LEU A 689 -20.34 20.59 -14.78
C LEU A 689 -20.91 20.39 -13.37
N GLU A 690 -21.15 21.47 -12.64
CA GLU A 690 -21.63 21.39 -11.26
C GLU A 690 -22.61 22.55 -10.94
N PRO A 691 -23.88 22.41 -11.34
CA PRO A 691 -24.89 23.48 -11.24
C PRO A 691 -25.28 23.89 -9.82
N SER A 692 -24.88 23.09 -8.81
CA SER A 692 -25.22 23.34 -7.39
C SER A 692 -24.26 24.30 -6.68
N VAL A 693 -23.20 24.78 -7.34
CA VAL A 693 -22.18 25.66 -6.76
C VAL A 693 -22.49 27.12 -7.08
N ALA A 694 -22.90 27.88 -6.08
CA ALA A 694 -23.30 29.29 -6.23
C ALA A 694 -22.12 30.21 -6.66
N ASP A 695 -20.87 29.84 -6.39
CA ASP A 695 -19.68 30.62 -6.77
C ASP A 695 -19.57 30.82 -8.30
N TYR A 696 -20.02 29.85 -9.11
CA TYR A 696 -19.87 29.90 -10.57
C TYR A 696 -20.78 30.94 -11.21
N PRO A 697 -22.11 30.89 -11.02
CA PRO A 697 -22.97 31.96 -11.51
C PRO A 697 -22.71 33.31 -10.83
N TYR A 698 -22.17 33.33 -9.59
CA TYR A 698 -21.77 34.57 -8.95
C TYR A 698 -20.59 35.24 -9.67
N ALA A 699 -19.55 34.49 -10.04
CA ALA A 699 -18.43 34.98 -10.82
C ALA A 699 -18.88 35.48 -12.22
N LEU A 700 -19.79 34.76 -12.89
CA LEU A 700 -20.39 35.21 -14.14
C LEU A 700 -21.10 36.55 -13.96
N ALA A 701 -21.91 36.69 -12.89
CA ALA A 701 -22.64 37.92 -12.61
C ALA A 701 -21.68 39.11 -12.42
N THR A 702 -20.58 38.94 -11.68
CA THR A 702 -19.59 40.01 -11.48
C THR A 702 -18.94 40.44 -12.79
N ILE A 703 -18.57 39.50 -13.66
CA ILE A 703 -18.00 39.78 -14.99
C ILE A 703 -19.01 40.52 -15.87
N TYR A 704 -20.29 40.09 -15.91
CA TYR A 704 -21.32 40.76 -16.66
C TYR A 704 -21.60 42.17 -16.16
N LEU A 705 -21.56 42.44 -14.86
CA LEU A 705 -21.66 43.78 -14.26
C LEU A 705 -20.49 44.68 -14.68
N GLU A 706 -19.27 44.20 -14.65
CA GLU A 706 -18.07 44.91 -15.10
C GLU A 706 -18.17 45.33 -16.58
N GLN A 707 -18.80 44.49 -17.39
CA GLN A 707 -19.05 44.75 -18.81
C GLN A 707 -20.36 45.54 -19.10
N ASN A 708 -21.07 45.99 -18.06
CA ASN A 708 -22.36 46.63 -18.17
C ASN A 708 -23.45 45.76 -18.87
N ARG A 709 -23.34 44.44 -18.83
CA ARG A 709 -24.29 43.45 -19.40
C ARG A 709 -25.33 43.07 -18.33
N ARG A 710 -26.16 44.06 -17.96
CA ARG A 710 -27.06 44.00 -16.79
C ARG A 710 -28.10 42.88 -16.83
N GLU A 711 -28.67 42.58 -17.99
CA GLU A 711 -29.67 41.49 -18.11
C GLU A 711 -29.04 40.12 -17.80
N GLN A 712 -27.84 39.88 -18.33
CA GLN A 712 -27.12 38.64 -18.08
C GLN A 712 -26.65 38.54 -16.63
N ALA A 713 -26.22 39.67 -16.05
CA ALA A 713 -25.89 39.73 -14.63
C ALA A 713 -27.07 39.37 -13.71
N ARG A 714 -28.26 39.94 -14.00
CA ARG A 714 -29.50 39.62 -13.27
C ARG A 714 -29.89 38.15 -13.40
N ALA A 715 -29.77 37.58 -14.59
CA ALA A 715 -30.05 36.16 -14.82
C ALA A 715 -29.09 35.27 -14.01
N ALA A 716 -27.80 35.60 -14.00
CA ALA A 716 -26.79 34.88 -13.20
C ALA A 716 -27.04 35.03 -11.71
N LEU A 717 -27.33 36.24 -11.21
CA LEU A 717 -27.70 36.45 -9.79
C LEU A 717 -28.97 35.70 -9.39
N GLY A 718 -29.92 35.58 -10.30
CA GLY A 718 -31.12 34.76 -10.08
C GLY A 718 -30.78 33.29 -9.84
N ARG A 719 -29.83 32.73 -10.60
CA ARG A 719 -29.34 31.36 -10.39
C ARG A 719 -28.58 31.21 -9.04
N VAL A 720 -27.74 32.18 -8.67
CA VAL A 720 -27.12 32.21 -7.35
C VAL A 720 -28.15 32.08 -6.22
N LEU A 721 -29.22 32.92 -6.29
CA LEU A 721 -30.25 32.94 -5.25
C LEU A 721 -31.19 31.72 -5.28
N GLN A 722 -31.25 31.00 -6.38
CA GLN A 722 -31.92 29.69 -6.46
C GLN A 722 -31.10 28.61 -5.72
N ILE A 723 -29.77 28.66 -5.83
CA ILE A 723 -28.84 27.71 -5.16
C ILE A 723 -28.70 28.07 -3.68
N ASP A 724 -28.39 29.33 -3.40
CA ASP A 724 -28.25 29.88 -2.03
C ASP A 724 -29.18 31.09 -1.85
N PRO A 725 -30.41 30.89 -1.35
CA PRO A 725 -31.33 31.97 -1.09
C PRO A 725 -30.82 33.02 -0.08
N ASN A 726 -29.79 32.68 0.72
CA ASN A 726 -29.22 33.56 1.75
C ASN A 726 -27.92 34.26 1.33
N HIS A 727 -27.51 34.13 0.07
CA HIS A 727 -26.30 34.76 -0.45
C HIS A 727 -26.39 36.29 -0.41
N ALA A 728 -25.85 36.89 0.64
CA ALA A 728 -26.04 38.31 0.99
C ALA A 728 -25.60 39.26 -0.15
N GLU A 729 -24.45 39.00 -0.77
CA GLU A 729 -23.86 39.83 -1.80
C GLU A 729 -24.67 39.77 -3.11
N ALA A 730 -25.16 38.56 -3.47
CA ALA A 730 -26.00 38.38 -4.64
C ALA A 730 -27.37 39.12 -4.50
N ARG A 731 -27.98 39.10 -3.30
CA ARG A 731 -29.19 39.90 -3.01
C ARG A 731 -28.92 41.38 -3.20
N ARG A 732 -27.82 41.88 -2.58
CA ARG A 732 -27.45 43.30 -2.68
C ARG A 732 -27.25 43.76 -4.13
N LEU A 733 -26.58 42.94 -4.94
CA LEU A 733 -26.34 43.23 -6.37
C LEU A 733 -27.58 43.12 -7.20
N ALA A 734 -28.50 42.20 -6.90
CA ALA A 734 -29.78 42.06 -7.62
C ALA A 734 -30.75 43.21 -7.39
N GLU A 735 -30.64 43.91 -6.25
CA GLU A 735 -31.47 45.09 -5.90
C GLU A 735 -30.92 46.40 -6.48
N GLN A 736 -29.70 46.40 -7.02
CA GLN A 736 -29.16 47.60 -7.67
C GLN A 736 -29.81 47.85 -9.02
N PRO A 737 -30.22 49.10 -9.31
CA PRO A 737 -30.95 49.46 -10.52
C PRO A 737 -30.15 49.29 -11.83
#